data_9095a0410fc00751b865177b5032ac21
#
_entry.id   9095a0410fc00751b865177b5032ac21
#
_cell.length_a   1.000
_cell.length_b   1.000
_cell.length_c   1.000
_cell.angle_alpha   90.00
_cell.angle_beta   90.00
_cell.angle_gamma   90.00
#
_symmetry.space_group_name_H-M   'P 1'
#
loop_
_entity.id
_entity.type
_entity.pdbx_description
1 polymer ?
#
loop_
_entity_poly.entity_id
_entity_poly.type
_entity_poly.pdbx_seq_one_letter_code
_entity_poly.pdbx_strand_id
1 'polypeptide(L)'
;MSTADTDRRARLAYRRAPEIGEAGPGSAAERRLAALWESRPGWRGWLATVDHKRIGLRYIVTAFAFLLAGGAEALVMRIQLAQPNGTLLNPEQYNQLFTMHGVTMIFLYALPVLSGFANYLWPLMLGSRDMAFPRLNAFSYWVFVAAGAFLYASFPLGEAPNGGWFNYVPLTTLDYSRGPNIDVYALGMILLGVSTTVGAANFVVTLLRMRAPGMSIDRLPIIVWGTLTASFANLFAVPAVSLAFLLLWLDRNVGTHFFDVAAGGRPLLWQHLFWMFAHPWVYVVVLPAMGIVSDAMPTFCRRPLVAYAAVAVSTVATMLIGFEVWVHHMFATGIAPLALAFFGAASMLISVPSAVAVFAWLATIWTGRPVFKTPFLYFAGFVLMFVIGGVSGVMTAAVPLDWQLTETYFIVAHLHYVLLGINVFPVLGGIAYWFPKFTGRMMNERFGKLTFFVILIGFNVGFFPMHLSGLFGMPRRIYTYPPGMGWDTTNLVTSLGSFVLGAGVLMFVGHALWSMKRGARASADPWGAAGLEWSVSSPAPAYNFAALPIVASRHPLWEAQLAPHARRSSLRRGYLLADGREALGVTPLSGRPDVILKMPDDTYSPLVLALFATLTCAGLALRSPGIVAAGALGCAAAMLAWLWPRRSLGQREPPLAAAAPARAPNGTDVAHTAHADGGEHTGRAAVANATNATNATNATNATNATNATNATNATNATNATNATNATNAANAANAAGATCAAYARELPVGSAGEHAGGWWGMATLIATEAALFGYLIFSYFYLQSQTPERWPPEGLPKLALASFNTAVLVSSSVFVWLADRLVARRRPRAASVALAVAIALGAAFALIQWHEWRGHPYGMTAHLYGSLYFTTTGFHLAHVVVGLAVLAALAFWTMRGYFDDRRRAALSIGGLYWHFVDIVWLFIFTTLYLTPIWLRGR
;
A
#
# COMPACT_ATOMS: atom_id res chain seq x y z
N MET A 1 39.68 -28.36 3.03
CA MET A 1 38.23 -28.59 2.79
C MET A 1 38.03 -28.91 1.33
N SER A 2 37.62 -30.13 1.02
CA SER A 2 37.50 -30.70 -0.33
C SER A 2 36.46 -29.95 -1.14
N THR A 3 36.72 -29.71 -2.43
CA THR A 3 35.84 -29.11 -3.42
C THR A 3 34.46 -29.81 -3.53
N ALA A 4 34.37 -31.08 -3.14
CA ALA A 4 33.13 -31.88 -3.12
C ALA A 4 32.14 -31.46 -2.00
N ASP A 5 32.66 -30.90 -0.91
CA ASP A 5 31.81 -30.50 0.25
C ASP A 5 31.19 -29.09 0.05
N THR A 6 31.87 -28.25 -0.75
CA THR A 6 31.33 -26.96 -1.18
C THR A 6 30.24 -27.11 -2.24
N ASP A 7 30.33 -28.11 -3.10
CA ASP A 7 29.33 -28.36 -4.16
C ASP A 7 27.98 -28.91 -3.63
N ARG A 8 28.03 -29.62 -2.49
CA ARG A 8 26.84 -30.13 -1.79
C ARG A 8 26.02 -29.02 -1.07
N ARG A 9 26.67 -27.91 -0.65
CA ARG A 9 26.06 -26.83 0.12
C ARG A 9 25.38 -25.76 -0.73
N ALA A 10 25.68 -25.74 -2.03
CA ALA A 10 25.28 -24.66 -2.94
C ALA A 10 24.04 -24.95 -3.82
N ARG A 11 23.50 -26.16 -3.82
CA ARG A 11 22.36 -26.48 -4.70
C ARG A 11 21.07 -25.94 -4.06
N LEU A 12 20.37 -25.04 -4.74
CA LEU A 12 18.95 -24.77 -4.46
C LEU A 12 18.23 -26.12 -4.38
N ALA A 13 17.66 -26.39 -3.21
CA ALA A 13 16.89 -27.61 -3.05
C ALA A 13 15.65 -27.46 -3.93
N TYR A 14 15.53 -28.30 -4.95
CA TYR A 14 14.27 -28.50 -5.65
C TYR A 14 13.47 -29.53 -4.85
N ARG A 15 12.20 -29.22 -4.63
CA ARG A 15 11.29 -30.12 -3.98
C ARG A 15 10.09 -30.34 -4.90
N ARG A 16 9.63 -31.60 -5.03
CA ARG A 16 8.33 -31.88 -5.69
C ARG A 16 7.31 -30.93 -5.09
N ALA A 17 6.48 -30.34 -5.95
CA ALA A 17 5.31 -29.62 -5.48
C ALA A 17 4.59 -30.53 -4.49
N PRO A 18 4.35 -30.09 -3.26
CA PRO A 18 3.81 -30.96 -2.23
C PRO A 18 2.50 -31.57 -2.71
N GLU A 19 2.31 -32.87 -2.48
CA GLU A 19 1.09 -33.57 -2.83
C GLU A 19 -0.12 -32.84 -2.27
N ILE A 20 -1.19 -32.78 -3.02
CA ILE A 20 -2.45 -32.21 -2.59
C ILE A 20 -2.92 -33.04 -1.39
N GLY A 21 -2.79 -32.48 -0.17
CA GLY A 21 -3.17 -33.13 1.07
C GLY A 21 -4.38 -32.44 1.72
N GLU A 22 -5.21 -33.21 2.40
CA GLU A 22 -6.20 -32.66 3.33
C GLU A 22 -5.55 -32.46 4.69
N ALA A 23 -5.44 -31.21 5.14
CA ALA A 23 -5.12 -30.91 6.54
C ALA A 23 -6.42 -30.80 7.33
N GLY A 24 -6.79 -31.87 8.03
CA GLY A 24 -7.95 -31.84 8.92
C GLY A 24 -7.67 -31.08 10.22
N PRO A 25 -8.70 -30.51 10.88
CA PRO A 25 -8.56 -29.86 12.19
C PRO A 25 -7.86 -30.76 13.19
N GLY A 26 -6.82 -30.25 13.91
CA GLY A 26 -6.03 -30.99 14.89
C GLY A 26 -5.00 -31.96 14.33
N SER A 27 -4.74 -31.93 13.03
CA SER A 27 -3.72 -32.78 12.38
C SER A 27 -2.30 -32.49 12.91
N ALA A 28 -1.38 -33.46 12.75
CA ALA A 28 0.04 -33.27 13.10
C ALA A 28 0.65 -32.08 12.29
N ALA A 29 0.21 -31.90 11.05
CA ALA A 29 0.64 -30.79 10.21
C ALA A 29 0.21 -29.43 10.77
N GLU A 30 -1.02 -29.29 11.25
CA GLU A 30 -1.50 -28.05 11.87
C GLU A 30 -0.75 -27.72 13.16
N ARG A 31 -0.55 -28.70 14.04
CA ARG A 31 0.23 -28.50 15.28
C ARG A 31 1.66 -28.04 14.97
N ARG A 32 2.29 -28.64 13.96
CA ARG A 32 3.63 -28.25 13.51
C ARG A 32 3.63 -26.82 12.93
N LEU A 33 2.65 -26.47 12.11
CA LEU A 33 2.52 -25.13 11.55
C LEU A 33 2.28 -24.09 12.65
N ALA A 34 1.45 -24.38 13.64
CA ALA A 34 1.25 -23.50 14.79
C ALA A 34 2.57 -23.25 15.52
N ALA A 35 3.33 -24.29 15.84
CA ALA A 35 4.62 -24.15 16.50
C ALA A 35 5.65 -23.34 15.69
N LEU A 36 5.61 -23.42 14.35
CA LEU A 36 6.51 -22.69 13.46
C LEU A 36 6.13 -21.21 13.29
N TRP A 37 4.82 -20.89 13.28
CA TRP A 37 4.32 -19.55 12.91
C TRP A 37 3.93 -18.71 14.13
N GLU A 38 3.70 -19.30 15.30
CA GLU A 38 3.41 -18.50 16.49
C GLU A 38 4.59 -17.64 16.92
N SER A 39 4.31 -16.37 17.15
CA SER A 39 5.29 -15.44 17.74
C SER A 39 5.46 -15.72 19.23
N ARG A 40 6.64 -15.46 19.77
CA ARG A 40 6.91 -15.59 21.21
C ARG A 40 5.87 -14.83 22.03
N PRO A 41 5.45 -15.38 23.19
CA PRO A 41 4.51 -14.69 24.06
C PRO A 41 5.14 -13.48 24.76
N GLY A 42 4.28 -12.58 25.27
CA GLY A 42 4.66 -11.42 26.05
C GLY A 42 5.19 -10.23 25.22
N TRP A 43 5.66 -9.20 25.92
CA TRP A 43 6.07 -7.92 25.31
C TRP A 43 7.26 -8.06 24.33
N ARG A 44 8.18 -8.99 24.59
CA ARG A 44 9.33 -9.25 23.69
C ARG A 44 8.88 -9.77 22.34
N GLY A 45 7.94 -10.73 22.31
CA GLY A 45 7.34 -11.20 21.06
C GLY A 45 6.48 -10.12 20.41
N TRP A 46 5.81 -9.29 21.23
CA TRP A 46 5.06 -8.16 20.71
C TRP A 46 5.96 -7.15 19.96
N LEU A 47 7.14 -6.81 20.48
CA LEU A 47 8.07 -5.89 19.79
C LEU A 47 8.71 -6.50 18.53
N ALA A 48 9.00 -7.80 18.53
CA ALA A 48 9.79 -8.48 17.50
C ALA A 48 8.95 -9.09 16.37
N THR A 49 7.63 -9.26 16.55
CA THR A 49 6.78 -9.99 15.60
C THR A 49 6.78 -9.36 14.20
N VAL A 50 6.77 -10.24 13.21
CA VAL A 50 6.59 -9.91 11.80
C VAL A 50 5.25 -10.43 11.24
N ASP A 51 4.39 -11.04 12.08
CA ASP A 51 3.06 -11.54 11.69
C ASP A 51 2.16 -10.40 11.23
N HIS A 52 1.70 -10.47 9.99
CA HIS A 52 0.87 -9.46 9.34
C HIS A 52 -0.42 -9.14 10.13
N LYS A 53 -1.04 -10.14 10.80
CA LYS A 53 -2.27 -9.93 11.58
C LYS A 53 -2.01 -9.08 12.82
N ARG A 54 -0.93 -9.39 13.55
CA ARG A 54 -0.54 -8.60 14.72
C ARG A 54 -0.14 -7.19 14.34
N ILE A 55 0.58 -7.02 13.22
CA ILE A 55 0.95 -5.70 12.69
C ILE A 55 -0.31 -4.93 12.26
N GLY A 56 -1.25 -5.58 11.54
CA GLY A 56 -2.51 -4.98 11.13
C GLY A 56 -3.34 -4.47 12.31
N LEU A 57 -3.50 -5.29 13.37
CA LEU A 57 -4.20 -4.88 14.60
C LEU A 57 -3.50 -3.72 15.31
N ARG A 58 -2.16 -3.69 15.32
CA ARG A 58 -1.40 -2.57 15.90
C ARG A 58 -1.66 -1.27 15.14
N TYR A 59 -1.64 -1.30 13.80
CA TYR A 59 -1.99 -0.15 12.98
C TYR A 59 -3.39 0.36 13.34
N ILE A 60 -4.40 -0.52 13.42
CA ILE A 60 -5.78 -0.15 13.77
C ILE A 60 -5.83 0.49 15.17
N VAL A 61 -5.25 -0.15 16.17
CA VAL A 61 -5.29 0.35 17.57
C VAL A 61 -4.55 1.69 17.69
N THR A 62 -3.36 1.82 17.10
CA THR A 62 -2.57 3.06 17.14
C THR A 62 -3.29 4.18 16.38
N ALA A 63 -3.88 3.89 15.22
CA ALA A 63 -4.66 4.85 14.45
C ALA A 63 -5.89 5.34 15.25
N PHE A 64 -6.58 4.44 15.98
CA PHE A 64 -7.68 4.85 16.86
C PHE A 64 -7.21 5.69 18.04
N ALA A 65 -6.03 5.45 18.61
CA ALA A 65 -5.44 6.33 19.62
C ALA A 65 -5.22 7.74 19.06
N PHE A 66 -4.69 7.85 17.83
CA PHE A 66 -4.55 9.14 17.16
C PHE A 66 -5.90 9.76 16.75
N LEU A 67 -6.90 8.97 16.37
CA LEU A 67 -8.27 9.47 16.14
C LEU A 67 -8.82 10.17 17.39
N LEU A 68 -8.61 9.57 18.57
CA LEU A 68 -9.06 10.16 19.83
C LEU A 68 -8.27 11.43 20.18
N ALA A 69 -6.96 11.44 19.95
CA ALA A 69 -6.12 12.62 20.19
C ALA A 69 -6.51 13.78 19.26
N GLY A 70 -6.53 13.57 17.95
CA GLY A 70 -6.93 14.60 16.98
C GLY A 70 -8.41 14.98 17.10
N GLY A 71 -9.27 14.06 17.56
CA GLY A 71 -10.65 14.37 17.91
C GLY A 71 -10.76 15.33 19.10
N ALA A 72 -9.93 15.14 20.14
CA ALA A 72 -9.86 16.06 21.26
C ALA A 72 -9.38 17.45 20.83
N GLU A 73 -8.35 17.53 19.98
CA GLU A 73 -7.89 18.79 19.37
C GLU A 73 -9.03 19.52 18.64
N ALA A 74 -9.83 18.78 17.83
CA ALA A 74 -10.99 19.34 17.15
C ALA A 74 -12.06 19.87 18.10
N LEU A 75 -12.37 19.13 19.17
CA LEU A 75 -13.38 19.55 20.15
C LEU A 75 -12.95 20.83 20.90
N VAL A 76 -11.68 20.98 21.22
CA VAL A 76 -11.15 22.23 21.82
C VAL A 76 -11.31 23.41 20.86
N MET A 77 -10.99 23.24 19.57
CA MET A 77 -11.23 24.26 18.56
C MET A 77 -12.73 24.58 18.40
N ARG A 78 -13.62 23.58 18.51
CA ARG A 78 -15.07 23.80 18.45
C ARG A 78 -15.62 24.53 19.67
N ILE A 79 -15.02 24.37 20.88
CA ILE A 79 -15.35 25.19 22.04
C ILE A 79 -14.99 26.66 21.76
N GLN A 80 -13.78 26.90 21.23
CA GLN A 80 -13.30 28.25 20.88
C GLN A 80 -14.24 28.98 19.91
N LEU A 81 -14.80 28.25 18.93
CA LEU A 81 -15.69 28.80 17.89
C LEU A 81 -17.18 28.62 18.17
N ALA A 82 -17.57 28.13 19.37
CA ALA A 82 -18.97 27.91 19.69
C ALA A 82 -19.77 29.22 19.80
N GLN A 83 -19.09 30.31 20.12
CA GLN A 83 -19.65 31.66 20.25
C GLN A 83 -18.70 32.71 19.69
N PRO A 84 -19.21 33.89 19.27
CA PRO A 84 -18.36 34.98 18.82
C PRO A 84 -17.38 35.44 19.92
N ASN A 85 -16.27 36.00 19.51
CA ASN A 85 -15.22 36.51 20.39
C ASN A 85 -14.74 35.49 21.46
N GLY A 86 -14.66 34.19 21.10
CA GLY A 86 -14.14 33.15 21.96
C GLY A 86 -12.70 33.46 22.44
N THR A 87 -12.39 33.19 23.70
CA THR A 87 -11.14 33.55 24.37
C THR A 87 -10.39 32.37 24.98
N LEU A 88 -10.83 31.14 24.70
CA LEU A 88 -10.19 29.91 25.23
C LEU A 88 -8.77 29.73 24.71
N LEU A 89 -8.56 30.02 23.43
CA LEU A 89 -7.28 29.86 22.75
C LEU A 89 -6.77 31.23 22.23
N ASN A 90 -5.49 31.45 22.32
CA ASN A 90 -4.84 32.53 21.58
C ASN A 90 -4.60 32.10 20.12
N PRO A 91 -4.26 33.03 19.18
CA PRO A 91 -4.07 32.69 17.76
C PRO A 91 -3.02 31.60 17.53
N GLU A 92 -1.90 31.64 18.25
CA GLU A 92 -0.82 30.66 18.11
C GLU A 92 -1.26 29.25 18.55
N GLN A 93 -1.88 29.13 19.71
CA GLN A 93 -2.42 27.87 20.21
C GLN A 93 -3.47 27.29 19.25
N TYR A 94 -4.33 28.14 18.69
CA TYR A 94 -5.32 27.70 17.71
C TYR A 94 -4.65 27.15 16.45
N ASN A 95 -3.62 27.84 15.92
CA ASN A 95 -2.88 27.41 14.75
C ASN A 95 -2.13 26.10 14.99
N GLN A 96 -1.57 25.89 16.17
CA GLN A 96 -0.93 24.64 16.57
C GLN A 96 -1.95 23.48 16.62
N LEU A 97 -3.09 23.67 17.29
CA LEU A 97 -4.15 22.65 17.36
C LEU A 97 -4.75 22.38 15.98
N PHE A 98 -5.00 23.40 15.18
CA PHE A 98 -5.49 23.26 13.81
C PHE A 98 -4.54 22.44 12.94
N THR A 99 -3.24 22.72 13.04
CA THR A 99 -2.20 22.02 12.28
C THR A 99 -2.12 20.57 12.72
N MET A 100 -2.00 20.34 14.03
CA MET A 100 -1.85 18.98 14.57
C MET A 100 -3.11 18.13 14.39
N HIS A 101 -4.31 18.72 14.52
CA HIS A 101 -5.55 18.04 14.16
C HIS A 101 -5.52 17.55 12.70
N GLY A 102 -5.17 18.43 11.76
CA GLY A 102 -5.10 18.08 10.34
C GLY A 102 -4.10 16.95 10.06
N VAL A 103 -2.87 17.09 10.57
CA VAL A 103 -1.80 16.09 10.43
C VAL A 103 -2.21 14.76 11.04
N THR A 104 -2.76 14.77 12.25
CA THR A 104 -3.16 13.58 12.98
C THR A 104 -4.28 12.83 12.27
N MET A 105 -5.33 13.54 11.86
CA MET A 105 -6.47 12.89 11.19
C MET A 105 -6.10 12.33 9.84
N ILE A 106 -5.27 13.06 9.08
CA ILE A 106 -4.92 12.69 7.72
C ILE A 106 -3.85 11.59 7.71
N PHE A 107 -2.72 11.81 8.39
CA PHE A 107 -1.54 10.96 8.27
C PHE A 107 -1.37 9.93 9.38
N LEU A 108 -1.92 10.17 10.57
CA LEU A 108 -1.77 9.25 11.70
C LEU A 108 -3.02 8.40 11.96
N TYR A 109 -4.19 8.78 11.39
CA TYR A 109 -5.42 7.99 11.49
C TYR A 109 -5.90 7.43 10.15
N ALA A 110 -6.28 8.28 9.17
CA ALA A 110 -7.09 7.85 8.02
C ALA A 110 -6.40 6.79 7.15
N LEU A 111 -5.14 7.00 6.75
CA LEU A 111 -4.39 6.02 5.97
C LEU A 111 -3.90 4.85 6.84
N PRO A 112 -3.33 5.04 8.04
CA PRO A 112 -2.85 3.92 8.85
C PRO A 112 -3.93 2.93 9.26
N VAL A 113 -5.16 3.36 9.53
CA VAL A 113 -6.25 2.43 9.86
C VAL A 113 -6.59 1.53 8.67
N LEU A 114 -6.63 2.07 7.45
CA LEU A 114 -6.86 1.30 6.21
C LEU A 114 -5.67 0.37 5.90
N SER A 115 -4.44 0.83 6.13
CA SER A 115 -3.25 -0.01 6.06
C SER A 115 -3.32 -1.17 7.07
N GLY A 116 -3.88 -0.94 8.25
CA GLY A 116 -4.14 -1.96 9.25
C GLY A 116 -5.12 -3.03 8.77
N PHE A 117 -6.23 -2.61 8.16
CA PHE A 117 -7.18 -3.54 7.52
C PHE A 117 -6.51 -4.34 6.42
N ALA A 118 -5.81 -3.69 5.50
CA ALA A 118 -5.13 -4.36 4.40
C ALA A 118 -4.08 -5.35 4.91
N ASN A 119 -3.25 -4.97 5.88
CA ASN A 119 -2.29 -5.88 6.50
C ASN A 119 -2.95 -7.12 7.10
N TYR A 120 -4.05 -6.96 7.82
CA TYR A 120 -4.74 -8.10 8.42
C TYR A 120 -5.42 -8.99 7.39
N LEU A 121 -6.13 -8.40 6.42
CA LEU A 121 -7.07 -9.09 5.54
C LEU A 121 -6.44 -9.63 4.26
N TRP A 122 -5.47 -8.93 3.66
CA TRP A 122 -4.95 -9.30 2.35
C TRP A 122 -4.43 -10.74 2.28
N PRO A 123 -3.53 -11.21 3.17
CA PRO A 123 -3.10 -12.59 3.09
C PRO A 123 -4.25 -13.61 3.26
N LEU A 124 -5.25 -13.29 4.09
CA LEU A 124 -6.43 -14.15 4.26
C LEU A 124 -7.32 -14.16 3.01
N MET A 125 -7.54 -13.00 2.39
CA MET A 125 -8.36 -12.89 1.18
C MET A 125 -7.66 -13.44 -0.06
N LEU A 126 -6.33 -13.29 -0.13
CA LEU A 126 -5.51 -13.79 -1.24
C LEU A 126 -5.11 -15.27 -1.10
N GLY A 127 -5.39 -15.91 0.03
CA GLY A 127 -5.00 -17.30 0.30
C GLY A 127 -3.50 -17.47 0.54
N SER A 128 -2.84 -16.43 1.09
CA SER A 128 -1.43 -16.44 1.45
C SER A 128 -1.20 -16.65 2.95
N ARG A 129 0.02 -17.04 3.34
CA ARG A 129 0.40 -17.18 4.75
C ARG A 129 0.88 -15.89 5.38
N ASP A 130 1.46 -14.98 4.61
CA ASP A 130 1.96 -13.67 5.08
C ASP A 130 2.09 -12.70 3.89
N MET A 131 2.54 -11.47 4.18
CA MET A 131 2.96 -10.47 3.20
C MET A 131 4.31 -10.88 2.56
N ALA A 132 4.65 -10.26 1.41
CA ALA A 132 5.89 -10.59 0.69
C ALA A 132 7.15 -10.28 1.50
N PHE A 133 7.14 -9.19 2.25
CA PHE A 133 8.26 -8.73 3.06
C PHE A 133 7.87 -8.49 4.52
N PRO A 134 7.75 -9.53 5.37
CA PRO A 134 7.23 -9.38 6.72
C PRO A 134 8.07 -8.46 7.62
N ARG A 135 9.41 -8.46 7.46
CA ARG A 135 10.30 -7.54 8.21
C ARG A 135 10.12 -6.09 7.76
N LEU A 136 9.94 -5.87 6.47
CA LEU A 136 9.69 -4.55 5.91
C LEU A 136 8.33 -4.02 6.36
N ASN A 137 7.35 -4.92 6.47
CA ASN A 137 6.03 -4.62 7.05
C ASN A 137 6.13 -4.16 8.50
N ALA A 138 6.91 -4.85 9.32
CA ALA A 138 7.17 -4.44 10.70
C ALA A 138 7.90 -3.08 10.77
N PHE A 139 8.84 -2.82 9.86
CA PHE A 139 9.55 -1.54 9.76
C PHE A 139 8.60 -0.38 9.43
N SER A 140 7.72 -0.55 8.44
CA SER A 140 6.68 0.43 8.08
C SER A 140 5.86 0.83 9.32
N TYR A 141 5.39 -0.14 10.11
CA TYR A 141 4.66 0.13 11.35
C TYR A 141 5.50 0.91 12.38
N TRP A 142 6.75 0.50 12.63
CA TRP A 142 7.56 1.13 13.65
C TRP A 142 7.98 2.57 13.27
N VAL A 143 8.25 2.83 11.99
CA VAL A 143 8.50 4.20 11.50
C VAL A 143 7.25 5.07 11.63
N PHE A 144 6.07 4.54 11.34
CA PHE A 144 4.80 5.25 11.56
C PHE A 144 4.62 5.67 13.02
N VAL A 145 4.81 4.74 13.96
CA VAL A 145 4.69 5.04 15.40
C VAL A 145 5.74 6.05 15.84
N ALA A 146 6.99 5.89 15.41
CA ALA A 146 8.08 6.76 15.76
C ALA A 146 7.90 8.18 15.18
N ALA A 147 7.40 8.30 13.93
CA ALA A 147 7.08 9.58 13.32
C ALA A 147 5.92 10.29 14.04
N GLY A 148 4.88 9.58 14.43
CA GLY A 148 3.79 10.13 15.24
C GLY A 148 4.28 10.61 16.61
N ALA A 149 5.10 9.81 17.29
CA ALA A 149 5.71 10.21 18.56
C ALA A 149 6.63 11.43 18.39
N PHE A 150 7.41 11.50 17.30
CA PHE A 150 8.28 12.62 16.98
C PHE A 150 7.49 13.93 16.78
N LEU A 151 6.38 13.88 16.04
CA LEU A 151 5.50 15.03 15.84
C LEU A 151 4.86 15.49 17.14
N TYR A 152 4.31 14.56 17.94
CA TYR A 152 3.66 14.89 19.21
C TYR A 152 4.64 15.34 20.30
N ALA A 153 5.91 14.95 20.21
CA ALA A 153 6.95 15.44 21.14
C ALA A 153 7.17 16.96 21.05
N SER A 154 6.74 17.60 19.97
CA SER A 154 6.81 19.06 19.82
C SER A 154 5.90 19.83 20.78
N PHE A 155 4.77 19.26 21.24
CA PHE A 155 3.88 19.92 22.19
C PHE A 155 4.52 20.19 23.55
N PRO A 156 5.11 19.20 24.25
CA PRO A 156 5.75 19.47 25.54
C PRO A 156 7.02 20.33 25.42
N LEU A 157 7.60 20.45 24.22
CA LEU A 157 8.72 21.34 23.95
C LEU A 157 8.28 22.79 23.67
N GLY A 158 6.96 23.07 23.59
CA GLY A 158 6.41 24.37 23.27
C GLY A 158 6.55 24.78 21.80
N GLU A 159 6.93 23.85 20.92
CA GLU A 159 7.28 24.09 19.51
C GLU A 159 6.41 23.25 18.59
N ALA A 160 5.08 23.18 18.84
CA ALA A 160 4.17 22.44 17.97
C ALA A 160 4.03 23.14 16.61
N PRO A 161 3.92 22.38 15.49
CA PRO A 161 3.72 22.93 14.17
C PRO A 161 2.47 23.81 14.09
N ASN A 162 2.57 24.97 13.41
CA ASN A 162 1.52 26.00 13.32
C ASN A 162 1.19 26.46 11.90
N GLY A 163 1.88 25.90 10.87
CA GLY A 163 1.71 26.28 9.44
C GLY A 163 0.53 25.65 8.73
N GLY A 164 -0.36 24.94 9.45
CA GLY A 164 -1.40 24.11 8.83
C GLY A 164 -0.82 22.79 8.26
N TRP A 165 -1.67 21.80 8.02
CA TRP A 165 -1.23 20.52 7.43
C TRP A 165 -0.66 20.66 6.02
N PHE A 166 -1.03 21.72 5.30
CA PHE A 166 -0.55 22.09 3.95
C PHE A 166 0.75 22.89 3.97
N ASN A 167 1.15 23.50 5.11
CA ASN A 167 2.42 24.13 5.38
C ASN A 167 2.89 25.14 4.31
N TYR A 168 2.00 26.03 3.85
CA TYR A 168 2.25 26.94 2.73
C TYR A 168 3.39 27.93 2.98
N VAL A 169 4.28 28.05 2.01
CA VAL A 169 5.25 29.12 1.91
C VAL A 169 4.61 30.39 1.31
N PRO A 170 5.05 31.61 1.67
CA PRO A 170 6.22 31.95 2.46
C PRO A 170 6.02 31.90 3.98
N LEU A 171 4.80 31.70 4.50
CA LEU A 171 4.50 31.76 5.94
C LEU A 171 5.33 30.77 6.80
N THR A 172 5.83 29.70 6.20
CA THR A 172 6.62 28.65 6.85
C THR A 172 8.13 28.78 6.58
N THR A 173 8.58 29.83 5.91
CA THR A 173 10.00 30.18 5.81
C THR A 173 10.52 30.80 7.11
N LEU A 174 11.84 31.00 7.23
CA LEU A 174 12.46 31.56 8.44
C LEU A 174 12.03 33.02 8.73
N ASP A 175 11.61 33.77 7.72
CA ASP A 175 11.15 35.14 7.89
C ASP A 175 9.91 35.26 8.76
N TYR A 176 9.02 34.27 8.67
CA TYR A 176 7.73 34.25 9.38
C TYR A 176 7.68 33.21 10.51
N SER A 177 8.40 32.09 10.38
CA SER A 177 8.39 30.99 11.34
C SER A 177 9.81 30.58 11.70
N ARG A 178 10.40 31.23 12.72
CA ARG A 178 11.82 31.07 13.09
C ARG A 178 12.11 29.86 13.96
N GLY A 179 11.11 29.30 14.63
CA GLY A 179 11.24 28.14 15.52
C GLY A 179 11.52 26.82 14.77
N PRO A 180 11.92 25.76 15.49
CA PRO A 180 12.13 24.43 14.92
C PRO A 180 10.83 23.68 14.58
N ASN A 181 9.68 24.24 14.92
CA ASN A 181 8.36 23.64 14.75
C ASN A 181 8.07 23.19 13.31
N ILE A 182 8.42 24.01 12.31
CA ILE A 182 8.28 23.67 10.89
C ILE A 182 9.30 22.61 10.48
N ASP A 183 10.51 22.62 11.04
CA ASP A 183 11.54 21.61 10.76
C ASP A 183 11.13 20.24 11.33
N VAL A 184 10.55 20.20 12.54
CA VAL A 184 9.95 18.98 13.11
C VAL A 184 8.83 18.46 12.23
N TYR A 185 7.98 19.36 11.72
CA TYR A 185 6.91 18.94 10.80
C TYR A 185 7.49 18.35 9.51
N ALA A 186 8.40 19.04 8.84
CA ALA A 186 9.00 18.60 7.59
C ALA A 186 9.67 17.22 7.73
N LEU A 187 10.49 17.03 8.77
CA LEU A 187 11.17 15.76 9.02
C LEU A 187 10.23 14.65 9.46
N GLY A 188 9.20 14.97 10.24
CA GLY A 188 8.13 14.03 10.58
C GLY A 188 7.37 13.53 9.37
N MET A 189 7.06 14.42 8.42
CA MET A 189 6.41 14.07 7.16
C MET A 189 7.29 13.21 6.25
N ILE A 190 8.60 13.44 6.21
CA ILE A 190 9.55 12.58 5.49
C ILE A 190 9.57 11.17 6.10
N LEU A 191 9.58 11.04 7.44
CA LEU A 191 9.48 9.73 8.10
C LEU A 191 8.16 9.01 7.77
N LEU A 192 7.03 9.71 7.77
CA LEU A 192 5.73 9.15 7.36
C LEU A 192 5.73 8.74 5.90
N GLY A 193 6.40 9.51 5.03
CA GLY A 193 6.63 9.17 3.64
C GLY A 193 7.37 7.84 3.48
N VAL A 194 8.44 7.62 4.23
CA VAL A 194 9.18 6.34 4.26
C VAL A 194 8.27 5.19 4.68
N SER A 195 7.50 5.35 5.77
CA SER A 195 6.55 4.34 6.25
C SER A 195 5.54 3.95 5.16
N THR A 196 4.92 4.93 4.53
CA THR A 196 3.87 4.75 3.52
C THR A 196 4.41 4.08 2.25
N THR A 197 5.55 4.54 1.74
CA THR A 197 6.20 3.97 0.54
C THR A 197 6.60 2.52 0.74
N VAL A 198 7.22 2.20 1.88
CA VAL A 198 7.61 0.84 2.23
C VAL A 198 6.40 -0.09 2.33
N GLY A 199 5.31 0.38 2.95
CA GLY A 199 4.04 -0.34 3.02
C GLY A 199 3.44 -0.59 1.64
N ALA A 200 3.40 0.44 0.79
CA ALA A 200 2.88 0.37 -0.57
C ALA A 200 3.65 -0.66 -1.43
N ALA A 201 4.99 -0.62 -1.40
CA ALA A 201 5.82 -1.59 -2.10
C ALA A 201 5.54 -3.02 -1.65
N ASN A 202 5.35 -3.24 -0.34
CA ASN A 202 5.01 -4.55 0.19
C ASN A 202 3.65 -5.06 -0.28
N PHE A 203 2.61 -4.22 -0.34
CA PHE A 203 1.30 -4.59 -0.90
C PHE A 203 1.41 -4.96 -2.38
N VAL A 204 2.06 -4.14 -3.20
CA VAL A 204 2.24 -4.41 -4.63
C VAL A 204 2.91 -5.76 -4.85
N VAL A 205 4.03 -6.03 -4.18
CA VAL A 205 4.77 -7.30 -4.35
C VAL A 205 3.99 -8.49 -3.78
N THR A 206 3.25 -8.32 -2.69
CA THR A 206 2.39 -9.37 -2.14
C THR A 206 1.35 -9.80 -3.17
N LEU A 207 0.66 -8.86 -3.80
CA LEU A 207 -0.29 -9.20 -4.85
C LEU A 207 0.38 -9.91 -6.02
N LEU A 208 1.48 -9.38 -6.52
CA LEU A 208 2.14 -9.93 -7.70
C LEU A 208 2.70 -11.33 -7.46
N ARG A 209 3.14 -11.66 -6.23
CA ARG A 209 3.93 -12.87 -5.96
C ARG A 209 3.30 -13.87 -5.00
N MET A 210 2.25 -13.53 -4.24
CA MET A 210 1.81 -14.36 -3.11
C MET A 210 0.31 -14.65 -3.10
N ARG A 211 -0.34 -14.71 -4.24
CA ARG A 211 -1.74 -15.12 -4.35
C ARG A 211 -1.89 -16.64 -4.33
N ALA A 212 -3.04 -17.11 -3.87
CA ALA A 212 -3.40 -18.52 -4.01
C ALA A 212 -3.44 -18.93 -5.50
N PRO A 213 -3.01 -20.16 -5.83
CA PRO A 213 -3.18 -20.71 -7.16
C PRO A 213 -4.61 -20.60 -7.66
N GLY A 214 -4.77 -20.15 -8.91
CA GLY A 214 -6.09 -19.93 -9.52
C GLY A 214 -6.76 -18.60 -9.17
N MET A 215 -6.22 -17.80 -8.24
CA MET A 215 -6.68 -16.43 -8.00
C MET A 215 -6.12 -15.49 -9.07
N SER A 216 -6.77 -15.45 -10.21
CA SER A 216 -6.49 -14.53 -11.30
C SER A 216 -6.96 -13.11 -10.96
N ILE A 217 -6.55 -12.12 -11.75
CA ILE A 217 -6.84 -10.70 -11.49
C ILE A 217 -8.35 -10.41 -11.46
N ASP A 218 -9.14 -11.10 -12.27
CA ASP A 218 -10.59 -10.97 -12.32
C ASP A 218 -11.33 -11.58 -11.12
N ARG A 219 -10.61 -12.25 -10.21
CA ARG A 219 -11.14 -12.87 -8.98
C ARG A 219 -10.76 -12.15 -7.71
N LEU A 220 -10.03 -11.05 -7.82
CA LEU A 220 -9.60 -10.27 -6.65
C LEU A 220 -10.80 -9.59 -5.97
N PRO A 221 -10.83 -9.53 -4.63
CA PRO A 221 -11.78 -8.68 -3.91
C PRO A 221 -11.61 -7.19 -4.26
N ILE A 222 -12.67 -6.39 -4.17
CA ILE A 222 -12.60 -4.95 -4.51
C ILE A 222 -11.71 -4.18 -3.50
N ILE A 223 -11.68 -4.58 -2.23
CA ILE A 223 -10.75 -4.00 -1.25
C ILE A 223 -9.28 -4.19 -1.69
N VAL A 224 -8.97 -5.31 -2.34
CA VAL A 224 -7.64 -5.56 -2.91
C VAL A 224 -7.38 -4.63 -4.09
N TRP A 225 -8.35 -4.43 -4.98
CA TRP A 225 -8.26 -3.45 -6.07
C TRP A 225 -8.06 -2.03 -5.54
N GLY A 226 -8.86 -1.59 -4.57
CA GLY A 226 -8.76 -0.26 -3.97
C GLY A 226 -7.40 -0.02 -3.30
N THR A 227 -6.94 -0.98 -2.49
CA THR A 227 -5.65 -0.85 -1.80
C THR A 227 -4.45 -0.99 -2.75
N LEU A 228 -4.54 -1.82 -3.79
CA LEU A 228 -3.51 -1.93 -4.81
C LEU A 228 -3.34 -0.61 -5.58
N THR A 229 -4.46 -0.06 -6.06
CA THR A 229 -4.47 1.21 -6.78
C THR A 229 -3.93 2.34 -5.89
N ALA A 230 -4.34 2.39 -4.62
CA ALA A 230 -3.81 3.31 -3.62
C ALA A 230 -2.30 3.10 -3.38
N SER A 231 -1.82 1.85 -3.38
CA SER A 231 -0.40 1.55 -3.21
C SER A 231 0.42 2.04 -4.41
N PHE A 232 -0.05 1.82 -5.63
CA PHE A 232 0.61 2.40 -6.80
C PHE A 232 0.62 3.92 -6.76
N ALA A 233 -0.49 4.55 -6.38
CA ALA A 233 -0.55 6.00 -6.22
C ALA A 233 0.47 6.53 -5.21
N ASN A 234 0.62 5.86 -4.07
CA ASN A 234 1.61 6.25 -3.05
C ASN A 234 3.05 6.22 -3.57
N LEU A 235 3.41 5.24 -4.42
CA LEU A 235 4.77 5.15 -4.98
C LEU A 235 5.13 6.39 -5.82
N PHE A 236 4.15 7.06 -6.42
CA PHE A 236 4.38 8.24 -7.25
C PHE A 236 4.06 9.55 -6.54
N ALA A 237 3.03 9.60 -5.68
CA ALA A 237 2.60 10.82 -5.03
C ALA A 237 3.48 11.21 -3.83
N VAL A 238 3.86 10.24 -2.96
CA VAL A 238 4.64 10.51 -1.75
C VAL A 238 5.99 11.17 -2.03
N PRO A 239 6.74 10.82 -3.10
CA PRO A 239 7.98 11.50 -3.44
C PRO A 239 7.82 13.01 -3.66
N ALA A 240 6.68 13.48 -4.21
CA ALA A 240 6.45 14.91 -4.45
C ALA A 240 6.44 15.71 -3.13
N VAL A 241 5.68 15.24 -2.14
CA VAL A 241 5.60 15.92 -0.83
C VAL A 241 6.88 15.76 -0.02
N SER A 242 7.53 14.60 -0.09
CA SER A 242 8.83 14.38 0.57
C SER A 242 9.88 15.34 0.02
N LEU A 243 9.89 15.55 -1.30
CA LEU A 243 10.76 16.54 -1.93
C LEU A 243 10.40 17.96 -1.49
N ALA A 244 9.11 18.32 -1.50
CA ALA A 244 8.68 19.66 -1.08
C ALA A 244 9.18 20.00 0.35
N PHE A 245 8.99 19.07 1.29
CA PHE A 245 9.48 19.26 2.67
C PHE A 245 11.00 19.28 2.76
N LEU A 246 11.69 18.50 1.95
CA LEU A 246 13.15 18.56 1.87
C LEU A 246 13.65 19.92 1.36
N LEU A 247 13.07 20.42 0.25
CA LEU A 247 13.44 21.72 -0.32
C LEU A 247 13.18 22.86 0.68
N LEU A 248 12.05 22.81 1.42
CA LEU A 248 11.77 23.77 2.47
C LEU A 248 12.78 23.67 3.64
N TRP A 249 13.12 22.44 4.04
CA TRP A 249 14.13 22.24 5.09
C TRP A 249 15.50 22.76 4.66
N LEU A 250 15.88 22.61 3.40
CA LEU A 250 17.12 23.16 2.82
C LEU A 250 17.10 24.69 2.83
N ASP A 251 16.00 25.33 2.39
CA ASP A 251 15.86 26.80 2.43
C ASP A 251 16.01 27.31 3.87
N ARG A 252 15.39 26.64 4.85
CA ARG A 252 15.42 27.03 6.26
C ARG A 252 16.75 26.79 6.98
N ASN A 253 17.50 25.73 6.61
CA ASN A 253 18.65 25.27 7.39
C ASN A 253 19.99 25.38 6.65
N VAL A 254 19.97 25.44 5.33
CA VAL A 254 21.16 25.50 4.47
C VAL A 254 21.27 26.86 3.77
N GLY A 255 20.15 27.58 3.58
CA GLY A 255 20.10 28.85 2.90
C GLY A 255 20.00 28.72 1.38
N THR A 256 19.30 27.69 0.90
CA THR A 256 18.90 27.57 -0.51
C THR A 256 17.72 28.51 -0.82
N HIS A 257 17.38 28.69 -2.10
CA HIS A 257 16.44 29.71 -2.54
C HIS A 257 15.27 29.16 -3.38
N PHE A 258 14.76 27.95 -3.08
CA PHE A 258 13.65 27.37 -3.88
C PHE A 258 12.36 28.19 -3.78
N PHE A 259 12.10 28.74 -2.59
CA PHE A 259 10.87 29.46 -2.25
C PHE A 259 11.11 30.93 -1.89
N ASP A 260 12.34 31.38 -1.85
CA ASP A 260 12.70 32.76 -1.57
C ASP A 260 12.50 33.63 -2.81
N VAL A 261 11.47 34.47 -2.77
CA VAL A 261 11.09 35.36 -3.89
C VAL A 261 12.18 36.38 -4.21
N ALA A 262 12.89 36.86 -3.20
CA ALA A 262 13.94 37.87 -3.39
C ALA A 262 15.14 37.34 -4.19
N ALA A 263 15.41 36.04 -4.10
CA ALA A 263 16.46 35.34 -4.84
C ALA A 263 15.96 34.56 -6.06
N GLY A 264 14.73 34.84 -6.56
CA GLY A 264 14.14 34.24 -7.74
C GLY A 264 13.32 32.98 -7.51
N GLY A 265 13.23 32.50 -6.26
CA GLY A 265 12.38 31.36 -5.88
C GLY A 265 10.89 31.63 -6.04
N ARG A 266 10.07 30.58 -6.01
CA ARG A 266 8.62 30.69 -6.27
C ARG A 266 7.78 29.91 -5.25
N PRO A 267 6.99 30.58 -4.40
CA PRO A 267 6.07 29.91 -3.46
C PRO A 267 5.06 28.99 -4.16
N LEU A 268 4.68 29.27 -5.39
CA LEU A 268 3.72 28.47 -6.14
C LEU A 268 4.29 27.05 -6.48
N LEU A 269 5.61 26.88 -6.56
CA LEU A 269 6.25 25.57 -6.68
C LEU A 269 5.89 24.68 -5.49
N TRP A 270 5.84 25.22 -4.26
CA TRP A 270 5.37 24.49 -3.08
C TRP A 270 3.97 23.92 -3.30
N GLN A 271 3.03 24.78 -3.76
CA GLN A 271 1.66 24.36 -3.97
C GLN A 271 1.53 23.26 -5.04
N HIS A 272 2.29 23.35 -6.14
CA HIS A 272 2.32 22.29 -7.14
C HIS A 272 2.82 20.95 -6.55
N LEU A 273 3.98 20.94 -5.92
CA LEU A 273 4.56 19.70 -5.33
C LEU A 273 3.66 19.14 -4.24
N PHE A 274 3.08 20.00 -3.39
CA PHE A 274 2.19 19.58 -2.32
C PHE A 274 0.89 18.97 -2.86
N TRP A 275 0.24 19.62 -3.82
CA TRP A 275 -1.04 19.16 -4.34
C TRP A 275 -0.90 18.00 -5.35
N MET A 276 0.22 17.86 -6.05
CA MET A 276 0.58 16.64 -6.79
C MET A 276 0.62 15.40 -5.89
N PHE A 277 0.86 15.58 -4.61
CA PHE A 277 0.69 14.55 -3.60
C PHE A 277 -0.72 14.54 -3.02
N ALA A 278 -1.17 15.67 -2.45
CA ALA A 278 -2.31 15.70 -1.55
C ALA A 278 -3.64 15.34 -2.24
N HIS A 279 -3.79 15.66 -3.54
CA HIS A 279 -5.00 15.28 -4.26
C HIS A 279 -5.05 13.78 -4.59
N PRO A 280 -4.06 13.16 -5.26
CA PRO A 280 -4.03 11.70 -5.39
C PRO A 280 -4.15 10.98 -4.04
N TRP A 281 -3.60 11.56 -2.99
CA TRP A 281 -3.61 10.98 -1.65
C TRP A 281 -5.02 10.91 -1.04
N VAL A 282 -5.94 11.87 -1.32
CA VAL A 282 -7.34 11.74 -0.87
C VAL A 282 -7.99 10.49 -1.47
N TYR A 283 -7.68 10.14 -2.72
CA TYR A 283 -8.13 8.89 -3.34
C TYR A 283 -7.44 7.65 -2.75
N VAL A 284 -6.19 7.77 -2.31
CA VAL A 284 -5.49 6.71 -1.55
C VAL A 284 -6.26 6.32 -0.29
N VAL A 285 -6.93 7.27 0.36
CA VAL A 285 -7.80 7.00 1.52
C VAL A 285 -9.18 6.49 1.08
N VAL A 286 -9.77 7.07 0.05
CA VAL A 286 -11.14 6.76 -0.39
C VAL A 286 -11.25 5.37 -1.01
N LEU A 287 -10.33 4.98 -1.90
CA LEU A 287 -10.47 3.74 -2.67
C LEU A 287 -10.44 2.45 -1.83
N PRO A 288 -9.58 2.29 -0.81
CA PRO A 288 -9.68 1.14 0.10
C PRO A 288 -10.97 1.14 0.93
N ALA A 289 -11.47 2.31 1.33
CA ALA A 289 -12.73 2.45 2.04
C ALA A 289 -13.93 2.02 1.16
N MET A 290 -13.96 2.44 -0.11
CA MET A 290 -14.91 1.93 -1.11
C MET A 290 -14.80 0.42 -1.28
N GLY A 291 -13.59 -0.12 -1.24
CA GLY A 291 -13.31 -1.56 -1.28
C GLY A 291 -13.92 -2.32 -0.11
N ILE A 292 -13.78 -1.80 1.12
CA ILE A 292 -14.43 -2.36 2.33
C ILE A 292 -15.95 -2.49 2.12
N VAL A 293 -16.58 -1.42 1.65
CA VAL A 293 -18.03 -1.41 1.40
C VAL A 293 -18.41 -2.38 0.29
N SER A 294 -17.67 -2.39 -0.82
CA SER A 294 -17.95 -3.22 -1.99
C SER A 294 -17.87 -4.72 -1.71
N ASP A 295 -16.99 -5.16 -0.81
CA ASP A 295 -16.83 -6.58 -0.46
C ASP A 295 -17.73 -7.01 0.71
N ALA A 296 -17.99 -6.13 1.68
CA ALA A 296 -18.74 -6.49 2.87
C ALA A 296 -20.27 -6.30 2.70
N MET A 297 -20.74 -5.24 2.04
CA MET A 297 -22.16 -4.94 1.81
C MET A 297 -22.92 -6.08 1.11
N PRO A 298 -22.38 -6.75 0.06
CA PRO A 298 -23.04 -7.87 -0.62
C PRO A 298 -23.46 -9.01 0.30
N THR A 299 -22.69 -9.27 1.37
CA THR A 299 -23.03 -10.29 2.39
C THR A 299 -24.38 -10.00 3.03
N PHE A 300 -24.64 -8.74 3.37
CA PHE A 300 -25.90 -8.31 3.99
C PHE A 300 -27.04 -8.15 2.97
N CYS A 301 -26.73 -7.89 1.72
CA CYS A 301 -27.68 -7.89 0.60
C CYS A 301 -28.01 -9.29 0.09
N ARG A 302 -27.30 -10.34 0.56
CA ARG A 302 -27.44 -11.76 0.15
C ARG A 302 -27.29 -11.97 -1.35
N ARG A 303 -26.41 -11.22 -1.99
CA ARG A 303 -26.12 -11.32 -3.41
C ARG A 303 -24.75 -10.74 -3.76
N PRO A 304 -24.12 -11.18 -4.87
CA PRO A 304 -22.89 -10.57 -5.36
C PRO A 304 -23.05 -9.08 -5.70
N LEU A 305 -21.95 -8.34 -5.64
CA LEU A 305 -21.87 -6.95 -6.07
C LEU A 305 -22.31 -6.83 -7.54
N VAL A 306 -23.23 -5.92 -7.81
CA VAL A 306 -23.65 -5.60 -9.18
C VAL A 306 -22.50 -4.95 -9.93
N ALA A 307 -22.30 -5.30 -11.20
CA ALA A 307 -21.28 -4.70 -12.06
C ALA A 307 -19.85 -4.69 -11.50
N TYR A 308 -19.43 -5.78 -10.84
CA TYR A 308 -18.08 -5.91 -10.25
C TYR A 308 -16.97 -5.42 -11.17
N ALA A 309 -16.93 -5.81 -12.44
CA ALA A 309 -15.88 -5.41 -13.38
C ALA A 309 -15.87 -3.89 -13.60
N ALA A 310 -17.05 -3.27 -13.72
CA ALA A 310 -17.17 -1.82 -13.85
C ALA A 310 -16.66 -1.10 -12.57
N VAL A 311 -16.96 -1.62 -11.37
CA VAL A 311 -16.46 -1.06 -10.11
C VAL A 311 -14.94 -1.19 -10.02
N ALA A 312 -14.36 -2.33 -10.41
CA ALA A 312 -12.90 -2.51 -10.42
C ALA A 312 -12.20 -1.55 -11.40
N VAL A 313 -12.75 -1.42 -12.61
CA VAL A 313 -12.21 -0.48 -13.63
C VAL A 313 -12.39 0.98 -13.15
N SER A 314 -13.54 1.34 -12.60
CA SER A 314 -13.79 2.69 -12.08
C SER A 314 -12.86 3.05 -10.92
N THR A 315 -12.50 2.09 -10.07
CA THR A 315 -11.50 2.28 -9.00
C THR A 315 -10.15 2.72 -9.56
N VAL A 316 -9.68 2.07 -10.62
CA VAL A 316 -8.41 2.44 -11.29
C VAL A 316 -8.56 3.77 -12.03
N ALA A 317 -9.65 3.97 -12.76
CA ALA A 317 -9.92 5.21 -13.51
C ALA A 317 -9.99 6.44 -12.60
N THR A 318 -10.65 6.31 -11.43
CA THR A 318 -10.71 7.40 -10.43
C THR A 318 -9.30 7.85 -10.01
N MET A 319 -8.38 6.93 -9.79
CA MET A 319 -7.01 7.27 -9.41
C MET A 319 -6.23 7.91 -10.57
N LEU A 320 -6.35 7.37 -11.79
CA LEU A 320 -5.65 7.92 -12.95
C LEU A 320 -6.07 9.38 -13.21
N ILE A 321 -7.38 9.64 -13.24
CA ILE A 321 -7.90 11.02 -13.37
C ILE A 321 -7.48 11.85 -12.14
N GLY A 322 -7.49 11.25 -10.95
CA GLY A 322 -7.09 11.92 -9.72
C GLY A 322 -5.66 12.48 -9.74
N PHE A 323 -4.72 11.86 -10.47
CA PHE A 323 -3.38 12.42 -10.66
C PHE A 323 -3.35 13.66 -11.56
N GLU A 324 -4.34 13.83 -12.40
CA GLU A 324 -4.35 14.90 -13.41
C GLU A 324 -5.06 16.16 -12.95
N VAL A 325 -5.70 16.17 -11.76
CA VAL A 325 -6.62 17.26 -11.36
C VAL A 325 -6.17 18.08 -10.16
N TRP A 326 -4.92 17.93 -9.67
CA TRP A 326 -4.44 18.60 -8.45
C TRP A 326 -4.61 20.13 -8.46
N VAL A 327 -4.63 20.76 -9.63
CA VAL A 327 -4.69 22.22 -9.78
C VAL A 327 -6.05 22.79 -9.33
N HIS A 328 -7.08 21.98 -9.16
CA HIS A 328 -8.35 22.51 -8.63
C HIS A 328 -8.22 23.00 -7.17
N HIS A 329 -7.18 22.63 -6.44
CA HIS A 329 -6.84 23.24 -5.16
C HIS A 329 -6.14 24.61 -5.28
N MET A 330 -5.92 25.08 -6.52
CA MET A 330 -5.11 26.26 -6.84
C MET A 330 -5.88 27.24 -7.76
N PHE A 331 -7.18 27.09 -7.94
CA PHE A 331 -7.95 27.94 -8.88
C PHE A 331 -7.89 29.44 -8.56
N ALA A 332 -7.67 29.81 -7.30
CA ALA A 332 -7.54 31.20 -6.88
C ALA A 332 -6.09 31.71 -6.81
N THR A 333 -5.10 30.98 -7.38
CA THR A 333 -3.67 31.35 -7.31
C THR A 333 -3.13 32.08 -8.55
N GLY A 334 -4.01 32.54 -9.46
CA GLY A 334 -3.59 33.21 -10.68
C GLY A 334 -3.20 32.28 -11.83
N ILE A 335 -3.72 31.07 -11.86
CA ILE A 335 -3.51 30.10 -12.95
C ILE A 335 -4.11 30.63 -14.26
N ALA A 336 -3.41 30.39 -15.38
CA ALA A 336 -3.84 30.85 -16.71
C ALA A 336 -5.23 30.30 -17.09
N PRO A 337 -6.08 31.09 -17.81
CA PRO A 337 -7.47 30.72 -18.13
C PRO A 337 -7.62 29.36 -18.83
N LEU A 338 -6.70 29.02 -19.74
CA LEU A 338 -6.73 27.74 -20.45
C LEU A 338 -6.51 26.57 -19.47
N ALA A 339 -5.59 26.71 -18.52
CA ALA A 339 -5.34 25.70 -17.49
C ALA A 339 -6.53 25.59 -16.54
N LEU A 340 -7.16 26.70 -16.13
CA LEU A 340 -8.40 26.69 -15.34
C LEU A 340 -9.52 25.91 -16.03
N ALA A 341 -9.75 26.16 -17.33
CA ALA A 341 -10.75 25.43 -18.11
C ALA A 341 -10.45 23.94 -18.19
N PHE A 342 -9.19 23.56 -18.47
CA PHE A 342 -8.77 22.17 -18.54
C PHE A 342 -8.95 21.44 -17.19
N PHE A 343 -8.41 22.00 -16.12
CA PHE A 343 -8.45 21.35 -14.80
C PHE A 343 -9.86 21.36 -14.20
N GLY A 344 -10.69 22.36 -14.50
CA GLY A 344 -12.11 22.36 -14.11
C GLY A 344 -12.88 21.24 -14.79
N ALA A 345 -12.74 21.08 -16.11
CA ALA A 345 -13.39 20.00 -16.86
C ALA A 345 -12.89 18.62 -16.42
N ALA A 346 -11.59 18.42 -16.25
CA ALA A 346 -11.00 17.17 -15.77
C ALA A 346 -11.49 16.83 -14.36
N SER A 347 -11.62 17.82 -13.48
CA SER A 347 -12.14 17.63 -12.11
C SER A 347 -13.61 17.20 -12.10
N MET A 348 -14.42 17.72 -13.00
CA MET A 348 -15.80 17.26 -13.16
C MET A 348 -15.86 15.82 -13.69
N LEU A 349 -14.94 15.42 -14.58
CA LEU A 349 -14.89 14.09 -15.18
C LEU A 349 -14.72 12.98 -14.12
N ILE A 350 -14.07 13.25 -13.00
CA ILE A 350 -13.84 12.26 -11.92
C ILE A 350 -15.15 11.80 -11.26
N SER A 351 -16.23 12.59 -11.40
CA SER A 351 -17.56 12.19 -10.92
C SER A 351 -18.10 10.96 -11.66
N VAL A 352 -17.72 10.73 -12.90
CA VAL A 352 -18.22 9.62 -13.73
C VAL A 352 -17.80 8.25 -13.15
N PRO A 353 -16.51 7.92 -12.96
CA PRO A 353 -16.15 6.65 -12.34
C PRO A 353 -16.65 6.54 -10.90
N SER A 354 -16.73 7.63 -10.14
CA SER A 354 -17.29 7.62 -8.79
C SER A 354 -18.78 7.27 -8.80
N ALA A 355 -19.56 7.79 -9.73
CA ALA A 355 -20.99 7.48 -9.91
C ALA A 355 -21.20 5.99 -10.27
N VAL A 356 -20.34 5.38 -11.07
CA VAL A 356 -20.41 3.94 -11.37
C VAL A 356 -20.42 3.10 -10.10
N ALA A 357 -19.55 3.41 -9.15
CA ALA A 357 -19.51 2.69 -7.87
C ALA A 357 -20.78 2.94 -7.04
N VAL A 358 -21.25 4.18 -6.94
CA VAL A 358 -22.49 4.54 -6.22
C VAL A 358 -23.69 3.78 -6.80
N PHE A 359 -23.87 3.79 -8.13
CA PHE A 359 -24.97 3.07 -8.76
C PHE A 359 -24.85 1.56 -8.59
N ALA A 360 -23.66 1.00 -8.57
CA ALA A 360 -23.45 -0.42 -8.30
C ALA A 360 -23.86 -0.79 -6.87
N TRP A 361 -23.54 0.05 -5.86
CA TRP A 361 -23.97 -0.18 -4.47
C TRP A 361 -25.48 -0.04 -4.33
N LEU A 362 -26.09 1.01 -4.88
CA LEU A 362 -27.54 1.21 -4.86
C LEU A 362 -28.28 0.06 -5.55
N ALA A 363 -27.79 -0.39 -6.73
CA ALA A 363 -28.36 -1.52 -7.44
C ALA A 363 -28.19 -2.83 -6.65
N THR A 364 -27.08 -3.00 -5.92
CA THR A 364 -26.87 -4.18 -5.07
C THR A 364 -27.85 -4.22 -3.89
N ILE A 365 -28.12 -3.04 -3.26
CA ILE A 365 -29.10 -2.92 -2.20
C ILE A 365 -30.52 -3.15 -2.76
N TRP A 366 -30.88 -2.47 -3.85
CA TRP A 366 -32.21 -2.49 -4.45
C TRP A 366 -32.64 -3.86 -4.94
N THR A 367 -31.76 -4.55 -5.62
CA THR A 367 -32.04 -5.87 -6.21
C THR A 367 -31.70 -7.04 -5.27
N GLY A 368 -31.18 -6.76 -4.09
CA GLY A 368 -30.86 -7.71 -3.03
C GLY A 368 -31.99 -7.91 -2.02
N ARG A 369 -31.66 -8.59 -0.93
CA ARG A 369 -32.53 -8.75 0.25
C ARG A 369 -31.80 -8.23 1.48
N PRO A 370 -31.72 -6.89 1.68
CA PRO A 370 -30.89 -6.29 2.70
C PRO A 370 -31.32 -6.70 4.11
N VAL A 371 -30.33 -7.06 4.92
CA VAL A 371 -30.48 -7.38 6.33
C VAL A 371 -29.83 -6.26 7.14
N PHE A 372 -30.63 -5.50 7.88
CA PHE A 372 -30.21 -4.31 8.62
C PHE A 372 -29.43 -4.66 9.90
N LYS A 373 -28.25 -5.24 9.73
CA LYS A 373 -27.27 -5.46 10.80
C LYS A 373 -26.37 -4.23 10.96
N THR A 374 -25.72 -4.12 12.12
CA THR A 374 -24.83 -2.98 12.42
C THR A 374 -23.82 -2.67 11.30
N PRO A 375 -23.06 -3.62 10.74
CA PRO A 375 -22.14 -3.31 9.66
C PRO A 375 -22.83 -2.73 8.42
N PHE A 376 -23.99 -3.28 8.04
CA PHE A 376 -24.75 -2.80 6.89
C PHE A 376 -25.20 -1.34 7.06
N LEU A 377 -25.63 -0.94 8.25
CA LEU A 377 -26.04 0.45 8.52
C LEU A 377 -24.87 1.41 8.29
N TYR A 378 -23.66 1.07 8.75
CA TYR A 378 -22.46 1.87 8.49
C TYR A 378 -22.14 1.96 7.00
N PHE A 379 -22.30 0.88 6.23
CA PHE A 379 -22.07 0.89 4.79
C PHE A 379 -23.13 1.71 4.03
N ALA A 380 -24.39 1.65 4.46
CA ALA A 380 -25.44 2.51 3.92
C ALA A 380 -25.21 3.98 4.27
N GLY A 381 -24.78 4.26 5.51
CA GLY A 381 -24.38 5.60 5.95
C GLY A 381 -23.21 6.14 5.12
N PHE A 382 -22.21 5.31 4.80
CA PHE A 382 -21.15 5.67 3.88
C PHE A 382 -21.68 6.12 2.51
N VAL A 383 -22.60 5.37 1.90
CA VAL A 383 -23.17 5.74 0.59
C VAL A 383 -23.83 7.12 0.66
N LEU A 384 -24.55 7.41 1.75
CA LEU A 384 -25.15 8.73 1.97
C LEU A 384 -24.08 9.83 2.07
N MET A 385 -23.03 9.62 2.90
CA MET A 385 -21.95 10.61 3.06
C MET A 385 -21.18 10.80 1.76
N PHE A 386 -20.97 9.73 1.00
CA PHE A 386 -20.29 9.77 -0.29
C PHE A 386 -21.06 10.61 -1.32
N VAL A 387 -22.38 10.51 -1.37
CA VAL A 387 -23.21 11.30 -2.28
C VAL A 387 -23.16 12.78 -1.89
N ILE A 388 -23.36 13.13 -0.61
CA ILE A 388 -23.32 14.52 -0.14
C ILE A 388 -21.92 15.14 -0.40
N GLY A 389 -20.87 14.43 -0.02
CA GLY A 389 -19.48 14.87 -0.24
C GLY A 389 -19.14 14.98 -1.72
N GLY A 390 -19.62 14.05 -2.55
CA GLY A 390 -19.40 14.07 -4.00
C GLY A 390 -20.10 15.25 -4.68
N VAL A 391 -21.35 15.56 -4.31
CA VAL A 391 -22.08 16.71 -4.83
C VAL A 391 -21.35 18.01 -4.47
N SER A 392 -20.96 18.21 -3.21
CA SER A 392 -20.20 19.40 -2.80
C SER A 392 -18.83 19.46 -3.48
N GLY A 393 -18.20 18.33 -3.82
CA GLY A 393 -16.97 18.26 -4.60
C GLY A 393 -17.17 18.71 -6.05
N VAL A 394 -18.24 18.30 -6.71
CA VAL A 394 -18.59 18.79 -8.05
C VAL A 394 -18.86 20.31 -8.05
N MET A 395 -19.48 20.82 -6.98
CA MET A 395 -19.69 22.26 -6.82
C MET A 395 -18.35 23.02 -6.79
N THR A 396 -17.36 22.55 -6.02
CA THR A 396 -16.04 23.19 -5.93
C THR A 396 -15.15 22.90 -7.15
N ALA A 397 -15.47 21.91 -7.98
CA ALA A 397 -14.81 21.70 -9.27
C ALA A 397 -15.20 22.75 -10.34
N ALA A 398 -16.35 23.42 -10.15
CA ALA A 398 -16.79 24.51 -11.01
C ALA A 398 -16.04 25.80 -10.65
N VAL A 399 -15.08 26.23 -11.51
CA VAL A 399 -14.18 27.37 -11.26
C VAL A 399 -14.89 28.64 -10.77
N PRO A 400 -15.98 29.13 -11.40
CA PRO A 400 -16.66 30.36 -10.94
C PRO A 400 -17.28 30.20 -9.54
N LEU A 401 -17.70 28.99 -9.18
CA LEU A 401 -18.26 28.72 -7.85
C LEU A 401 -17.16 28.56 -6.82
N ASP A 402 -16.04 27.90 -7.20
CA ASP A 402 -14.89 27.74 -6.30
C ASP A 402 -14.29 29.11 -5.92
N TRP A 403 -14.23 30.06 -6.83
CA TRP A 403 -13.77 31.43 -6.50
C TRP A 403 -14.60 32.11 -5.39
N GLN A 404 -15.85 31.70 -5.20
CA GLN A 404 -16.72 32.20 -4.11
C GLN A 404 -16.55 31.36 -2.82
N LEU A 405 -16.23 30.07 -2.97
CA LEU A 405 -16.24 29.09 -1.88
C LEU A 405 -14.84 28.75 -1.33
N THR A 406 -13.80 28.94 -2.18
CA THR A 406 -12.42 28.64 -1.75
C THR A 406 -12.06 29.43 -0.49
N GLU A 407 -11.30 28.82 0.40
CA GLU A 407 -10.89 29.39 1.72
C GLU A 407 -12.06 29.70 2.68
N THR A 408 -13.28 29.18 2.42
CA THR A 408 -14.42 29.30 3.33
C THR A 408 -14.72 28.00 4.10
N TYR A 409 -15.65 28.07 5.05
CA TYR A 409 -16.16 26.91 5.80
C TYR A 409 -16.92 25.91 4.91
N PHE A 410 -17.32 26.28 3.69
CA PHE A 410 -17.88 25.33 2.73
C PHE A 410 -16.86 24.23 2.38
N ILE A 411 -15.59 24.62 2.18
CA ILE A 411 -14.51 23.66 1.93
C ILE A 411 -14.27 22.79 3.16
N VAL A 412 -14.40 23.34 4.38
CA VAL A 412 -14.28 22.57 5.62
C VAL A 412 -15.39 21.52 5.71
N ALA A 413 -16.63 21.85 5.39
CA ALA A 413 -17.74 20.92 5.34
C ALA A 413 -17.47 19.82 4.31
N HIS A 414 -17.17 20.21 3.05
CA HIS A 414 -16.86 19.28 1.96
C HIS A 414 -15.76 18.28 2.35
N LEU A 415 -14.61 18.78 2.82
CA LEU A 415 -13.48 17.91 3.15
C LEU A 415 -13.81 16.93 4.30
N HIS A 416 -14.65 17.30 5.27
CA HIS A 416 -15.05 16.37 6.32
C HIS A 416 -16.03 15.29 5.81
N TYR A 417 -16.91 15.61 4.88
CA TYR A 417 -17.73 14.59 4.21
C TYR A 417 -16.89 13.59 3.43
N VAL A 418 -15.88 14.07 2.64
CA VAL A 418 -15.06 13.19 1.80
C VAL A 418 -13.87 12.54 2.54
N LEU A 419 -13.32 13.12 3.60
CA LEU A 419 -12.23 12.52 4.36
C LEU A 419 -12.71 11.77 5.60
N LEU A 420 -13.56 12.40 6.44
CA LEU A 420 -14.01 11.77 7.68
C LEU A 420 -15.24 10.88 7.42
N GLY A 421 -16.27 11.37 6.70
CA GLY A 421 -17.47 10.59 6.41
C GLY A 421 -17.20 9.35 5.59
N ILE A 422 -16.41 9.49 4.53
CA ILE A 422 -16.04 8.37 3.64
C ILE A 422 -15.05 7.40 4.29
N ASN A 423 -14.29 7.81 5.30
CA ASN A 423 -13.35 6.94 6.01
C ASN A 423 -13.99 6.29 7.25
N VAL A 424 -14.57 7.08 8.16
CA VAL A 424 -15.04 6.59 9.48
C VAL A 424 -16.16 5.57 9.33
N PHE A 425 -17.15 5.82 8.46
CA PHE A 425 -18.27 4.90 8.32
C PHE A 425 -17.84 3.52 7.80
N PRO A 426 -17.07 3.38 6.71
CA PRO A 426 -16.55 2.07 6.29
C PRO A 426 -15.62 1.41 7.31
N VAL A 427 -14.78 2.18 8.00
CA VAL A 427 -13.87 1.67 9.02
C VAL A 427 -14.64 1.07 10.20
N LEU A 428 -15.62 1.81 10.75
CA LEU A 428 -16.42 1.31 11.86
C LEU A 428 -17.31 0.12 11.44
N GLY A 429 -17.88 0.17 10.23
CA GLY A 429 -18.61 -0.95 9.63
C GLY A 429 -17.71 -2.16 9.40
N GLY A 430 -16.51 -1.96 8.89
CA GLY A 430 -15.50 -2.98 8.68
C GLY A 430 -15.02 -3.59 9.99
N ILE A 431 -14.76 -2.79 11.02
CA ILE A 431 -14.45 -3.32 12.36
C ILE A 431 -15.60 -4.20 12.85
N ALA A 432 -16.84 -3.75 12.79
CA ALA A 432 -17.98 -4.54 13.23
C ALA A 432 -18.15 -5.83 12.40
N TYR A 433 -17.86 -5.80 11.09
CA TYR A 433 -17.93 -6.95 10.19
C TYR A 433 -16.83 -7.97 10.46
N TRP A 434 -15.55 -7.55 10.51
CA TRP A 434 -14.42 -8.44 10.76
C TRP A 434 -14.05 -8.57 12.24
N PHE A 435 -14.83 -8.00 13.18
CA PHE A 435 -14.61 -8.15 14.62
C PHE A 435 -14.45 -9.62 15.07
N PRO A 436 -15.22 -10.59 14.52
CA PRO A 436 -15.00 -12.00 14.76
C PRO A 436 -13.60 -12.46 14.39
N LYS A 437 -13.05 -12.00 13.25
CA LYS A 437 -11.69 -12.34 12.81
C LYS A 437 -10.62 -11.76 13.71
N PHE A 438 -10.85 -10.56 14.22
CA PHE A 438 -9.89 -9.85 15.08
C PHE A 438 -9.88 -10.42 16.50
N THR A 439 -11.03 -10.83 17.04
CA THR A 439 -11.20 -11.09 18.47
C THR A 439 -11.82 -12.47 18.80
N GLY A 440 -12.39 -13.16 17.84
CA GLY A 440 -13.16 -14.40 18.07
C GLY A 440 -14.54 -14.17 18.68
N ARG A 441 -15.02 -12.93 18.74
CA ARG A 441 -16.28 -12.56 19.40
C ARG A 441 -17.13 -11.66 18.52
N MET A 442 -18.42 -11.57 18.86
CA MET A 442 -19.42 -10.73 18.20
C MET A 442 -19.65 -9.44 18.99
N MET A 443 -19.90 -8.33 18.29
CA MET A 443 -20.40 -7.09 18.89
C MET A 443 -21.91 -7.19 19.13
N ASN A 444 -22.44 -6.46 20.14
CA ASN A 444 -23.87 -6.42 20.43
C ASN A 444 -24.62 -5.59 19.39
N GLU A 445 -25.60 -6.17 18.73
CA GLU A 445 -26.35 -5.54 17.63
C GLU A 445 -27.18 -4.31 18.07
N ARG A 446 -27.82 -4.36 19.23
CA ARG A 446 -28.67 -3.25 19.68
C ARG A 446 -27.84 -2.02 20.00
N PHE A 447 -26.75 -2.23 20.76
CA PHE A 447 -25.85 -1.14 21.10
C PHE A 447 -25.09 -0.62 19.87
N GLY A 448 -24.69 -1.50 18.94
CA GLY A 448 -24.04 -1.11 17.69
C GLY A 448 -24.94 -0.23 16.81
N LYS A 449 -26.24 -0.54 16.71
CA LYS A 449 -27.21 0.31 16.00
C LYS A 449 -27.41 1.66 16.67
N LEU A 450 -27.52 1.69 18.01
CA LEU A 450 -27.60 2.96 18.75
C LEU A 450 -26.37 3.83 18.46
N THR A 451 -25.18 3.26 18.56
CA THR A 451 -23.92 3.97 18.28
C THR A 451 -23.87 4.50 16.85
N PHE A 452 -24.34 3.72 15.87
CA PHE A 452 -24.42 4.18 14.49
C PHE A 452 -25.30 5.43 14.35
N PHE A 453 -26.49 5.46 14.94
CA PHE A 453 -27.37 6.62 14.84
C PHE A 453 -26.81 7.85 15.55
N VAL A 454 -26.16 7.69 16.72
CA VAL A 454 -25.49 8.80 17.40
C VAL A 454 -24.39 9.39 16.53
N ILE A 455 -23.56 8.55 15.90
CA ILE A 455 -22.49 9.00 15.00
C ILE A 455 -23.09 9.66 13.75
N LEU A 456 -24.11 9.07 13.12
CA LEU A 456 -24.75 9.63 11.92
C LEU A 456 -25.35 11.00 12.17
N ILE A 457 -26.09 11.14 13.28
CA ILE A 457 -26.72 12.41 13.66
C ILE A 457 -25.63 13.43 14.02
N GLY A 458 -24.69 13.05 14.89
CA GLY A 458 -23.60 13.94 15.32
C GLY A 458 -22.74 14.42 14.14
N PHE A 459 -22.49 13.55 13.17
CA PHE A 459 -21.75 13.90 11.96
C PHE A 459 -22.49 14.96 11.13
N ASN A 460 -23.75 14.71 10.80
CA ASN A 460 -24.51 15.62 9.93
C ASN A 460 -24.84 16.96 10.64
N VAL A 461 -25.18 16.93 11.92
CA VAL A 461 -25.39 18.16 12.71
C VAL A 461 -24.08 18.93 12.90
N GLY A 462 -22.95 18.23 12.99
CA GLY A 462 -21.62 18.84 13.14
C GLY A 462 -21.06 19.44 11.85
N PHE A 463 -21.26 18.81 10.70
CA PHE A 463 -20.58 19.27 9.47
C PHE A 463 -21.50 19.87 8.42
N PHE A 464 -22.78 19.48 8.32
CA PHE A 464 -23.68 20.05 7.31
C PHE A 464 -23.85 21.57 7.45
N PRO A 465 -24.03 22.14 8.68
CA PRO A 465 -24.18 23.59 8.84
C PRO A 465 -22.94 24.39 8.42
N MET A 466 -21.76 23.77 8.37
CA MET A 466 -20.56 24.45 7.89
C MET A 466 -20.64 24.82 6.40
N HIS A 467 -21.44 24.11 5.57
CA HIS A 467 -21.72 24.54 4.21
C HIS A 467 -22.42 25.90 4.20
N LEU A 468 -23.41 26.09 5.10
CA LEU A 468 -24.14 27.35 5.24
C LEU A 468 -23.22 28.46 5.75
N SER A 469 -22.44 28.21 6.79
CA SER A 469 -21.45 29.20 7.28
C SER A 469 -20.51 29.66 6.16
N GLY A 470 -20.06 28.73 5.30
CA GLY A 470 -19.21 29.04 4.15
C GLY A 470 -19.92 29.84 3.06
N LEU A 471 -21.20 29.51 2.76
CA LEU A 471 -22.03 30.29 1.83
C LEU A 471 -22.31 31.70 2.35
N PHE A 472 -22.34 31.90 3.67
CA PHE A 472 -22.42 33.21 4.31
C PHE A 472 -21.03 33.90 4.45
N GLY A 473 -19.99 33.38 3.78
CA GLY A 473 -18.68 33.98 3.68
C GLY A 473 -17.78 33.78 4.87
N MET A 474 -18.06 32.83 5.81
CA MET A 474 -17.18 32.56 6.93
C MET A 474 -15.85 31.98 6.44
N PRO A 475 -14.68 32.66 6.67
CA PRO A 475 -13.39 32.15 6.28
C PRO A 475 -13.02 30.92 7.12
N ARG A 476 -12.33 29.93 6.54
CA ARG A 476 -11.71 28.86 7.32
C ARG A 476 -10.41 29.36 8.00
N ARG A 477 -9.96 28.64 9.02
CA ARG A 477 -8.69 28.89 9.74
C ARG A 477 -8.70 30.16 10.62
N ILE A 478 -9.86 30.74 10.89
CA ILE A 478 -9.98 31.85 11.84
C ILE A 478 -10.11 31.29 13.26
N TYR A 479 -9.41 31.89 14.21
CA TYR A 479 -9.42 31.47 15.62
C TYR A 479 -10.63 32.04 16.39
N THR A 480 -11.23 33.10 15.90
CA THR A 480 -12.45 33.74 16.46
C THR A 480 -13.19 34.54 15.39
N TYR A 481 -14.39 35.00 15.65
CA TYR A 481 -15.20 35.84 14.76
C TYR A 481 -16.04 36.85 15.58
N PRO A 482 -16.40 38.03 14.99
CA PRO A 482 -17.23 39.03 15.64
C PRO A 482 -18.71 38.61 15.62
N PRO A 483 -19.55 39.10 16.56
CA PRO A 483 -20.99 38.85 16.55
C PRO A 483 -21.68 39.54 15.37
N GLY A 484 -22.84 39.03 14.96
CA GLY A 484 -23.69 39.65 13.95
C GLY A 484 -23.33 39.35 12.50
N MET A 485 -22.38 38.46 12.26
CA MET A 485 -21.98 38.01 10.91
C MET A 485 -22.94 36.95 10.31
N GLY A 486 -23.95 36.53 11.04
CA GLY A 486 -24.83 35.42 10.64
C GLY A 486 -24.24 34.01 10.87
N TRP A 487 -23.10 33.91 11.52
CA TRP A 487 -22.41 32.62 11.75
C TRP A 487 -22.66 32.04 13.15
N ASP A 488 -23.27 32.80 14.07
CA ASP A 488 -23.38 32.46 15.51
C ASP A 488 -24.15 31.14 15.71
N THR A 489 -25.35 31.04 15.15
CA THR A 489 -26.21 29.84 15.27
C THR A 489 -25.59 28.63 14.57
N THR A 490 -25.06 28.81 13.38
CA THR A 490 -24.45 27.69 12.64
C THR A 490 -23.21 27.15 13.35
N ASN A 491 -22.38 28.00 13.97
CA ASN A 491 -21.21 27.58 14.76
C ASN A 491 -21.61 26.88 16.06
N LEU A 492 -22.63 27.36 16.75
CA LEU A 492 -23.14 26.69 17.96
C LEU A 492 -23.69 25.30 17.64
N VAL A 493 -24.54 25.18 16.60
CA VAL A 493 -25.09 23.89 16.15
C VAL A 493 -23.98 22.93 15.73
N THR A 494 -23.00 23.40 14.95
CA THR A 494 -21.82 22.63 14.57
C THR A 494 -21.04 22.12 15.77
N SER A 495 -20.85 22.97 16.80
CA SER A 495 -20.14 22.58 18.02
C SER A 495 -20.89 21.50 18.78
N LEU A 496 -22.18 21.65 18.99
CA LEU A 496 -23.03 20.65 19.64
C LEU A 496 -23.00 19.32 18.87
N GLY A 497 -23.13 19.35 17.54
CA GLY A 497 -23.03 18.17 16.68
C GLY A 497 -21.67 17.46 16.77
N SER A 498 -20.60 18.23 16.88
CA SER A 498 -19.24 17.69 17.04
C SER A 498 -19.08 16.95 18.37
N PHE A 499 -19.65 17.45 19.47
CA PHE A 499 -19.67 16.74 20.76
C PHE A 499 -20.50 15.47 20.71
N VAL A 500 -21.65 15.46 20.03
CA VAL A 500 -22.46 14.25 19.83
C VAL A 500 -21.68 13.21 19.01
N LEU A 501 -20.97 13.63 17.95
CA LEU A 501 -20.10 12.76 17.19
C LEU A 501 -18.97 12.17 18.04
N GLY A 502 -18.29 13.00 18.83
CA GLY A 502 -17.24 12.57 19.76
C GLY A 502 -17.75 11.53 20.76
N ALA A 503 -18.93 11.78 21.38
CA ALA A 503 -19.59 10.81 22.24
C ALA A 503 -19.91 9.50 21.51
N GLY A 504 -20.40 9.55 20.28
CA GLY A 504 -20.66 8.37 19.44
C GLY A 504 -19.40 7.55 19.17
N VAL A 505 -18.27 8.20 18.87
CA VAL A 505 -16.97 7.52 18.66
C VAL A 505 -16.50 6.86 19.96
N LEU A 506 -16.59 7.55 21.11
CA LEU A 506 -16.26 6.97 22.42
C LEU A 506 -17.17 5.78 22.77
N MET A 507 -18.47 5.87 22.46
CA MET A 507 -19.40 4.74 22.60
C MET A 507 -18.96 3.55 21.75
N PHE A 508 -18.53 3.77 20.50
CA PHE A 508 -18.05 2.69 19.64
C PHE A 508 -16.80 2.03 20.23
N VAL A 509 -15.80 2.82 20.64
CA VAL A 509 -14.58 2.30 21.26
C VAL A 509 -14.89 1.51 22.54
N GLY A 510 -15.71 2.07 23.42
CA GLY A 510 -16.16 1.39 24.64
C GLY A 510 -16.90 0.08 24.34
N HIS A 511 -17.76 0.08 23.33
CA HIS A 511 -18.48 -1.12 22.86
C HIS A 511 -17.52 -2.19 22.31
N ALA A 512 -16.52 -1.81 21.53
CA ALA A 512 -15.52 -2.73 21.02
C ALA A 512 -14.72 -3.35 22.18
N LEU A 513 -14.21 -2.55 23.11
CA LEU A 513 -13.46 -3.01 24.27
C LEU A 513 -14.28 -3.96 25.17
N TRP A 514 -15.56 -3.62 25.40
CA TRP A 514 -16.46 -4.47 26.16
C TRP A 514 -16.72 -5.80 25.44
N SER A 515 -16.95 -5.74 24.10
CA SER A 515 -17.23 -6.92 23.28
C SER A 515 -16.02 -7.85 23.17
N MET A 516 -14.79 -7.35 23.18
CA MET A 516 -13.57 -8.17 23.26
C MET A 516 -13.53 -9.08 24.48
N LYS A 517 -14.12 -8.64 25.58
CA LYS A 517 -14.12 -9.41 26.86
C LYS A 517 -15.41 -10.23 27.03
N ARG A 518 -16.59 -9.65 26.74
CA ARG A 518 -17.91 -10.20 27.08
C ARG A 518 -18.82 -10.50 25.89
N GLY A 519 -18.42 -10.21 24.65
CA GLY A 519 -19.18 -10.55 23.45
C GLY A 519 -19.38 -12.05 23.28
N ALA A 520 -20.44 -12.47 22.61
CA ALA A 520 -20.67 -13.87 22.28
C ALA A 520 -19.53 -14.44 21.43
N ARG A 521 -19.17 -15.70 21.65
CA ARG A 521 -18.16 -16.36 20.79
C ARG A 521 -18.67 -16.46 19.35
N ALA A 522 -17.82 -16.15 18.41
CA ALA A 522 -18.15 -16.21 16.99
C ALA A 522 -17.82 -17.58 16.38
N SER A 523 -18.62 -18.01 15.40
CA SER A 523 -18.25 -19.09 14.49
C SER A 523 -17.15 -18.63 13.49
N ALA A 524 -16.62 -19.55 12.70
CA ALA A 524 -15.66 -19.20 11.63
C ALA A 524 -16.24 -18.17 10.66
N ASP A 525 -17.50 -18.33 10.26
CA ASP A 525 -18.26 -17.40 9.43
C ASP A 525 -19.67 -17.17 10.05
N PRO A 526 -19.83 -16.08 10.84
CA PRO A 526 -21.13 -15.78 11.45
C PRO A 526 -22.09 -15.05 10.52
N TRP A 527 -21.64 -14.62 9.32
CA TRP A 527 -22.41 -13.78 8.41
C TRP A 527 -22.92 -14.53 7.19
N GLY A 528 -22.37 -15.73 6.87
CA GLY A 528 -22.59 -16.43 5.61
C GLY A 528 -21.95 -15.67 4.44
N ALA A 529 -20.73 -15.25 4.60
CA ALA A 529 -20.00 -14.41 3.66
C ALA A 529 -19.39 -15.20 2.49
N ALA A 530 -19.01 -14.50 1.41
CA ALA A 530 -18.46 -15.12 0.22
C ALA A 530 -16.92 -15.25 0.22
N GLY A 531 -16.24 -14.43 1.02
CA GLY A 531 -14.80 -14.22 0.97
C GLY A 531 -13.99 -15.37 1.57
N LEU A 532 -12.77 -15.54 1.03
CA LEU A 532 -11.86 -16.62 1.45
C LEU A 532 -11.41 -16.50 2.91
N GLU A 533 -11.34 -15.28 3.45
CA GLU A 533 -10.97 -15.01 4.83
C GLU A 533 -11.92 -15.66 5.84
N TRP A 534 -13.14 -15.95 5.43
CA TRP A 534 -14.14 -16.61 6.26
C TRP A 534 -14.03 -18.14 6.25
N SER A 535 -13.14 -18.72 5.41
CA SER A 535 -12.89 -20.16 5.35
C SER A 535 -12.05 -20.70 6.52
N VAL A 536 -11.38 -19.83 7.27
CA VAL A 536 -10.54 -20.18 8.43
C VAL A 536 -11.24 -19.81 9.74
N SER A 537 -10.71 -20.32 10.87
CA SER A 537 -11.29 -20.04 12.20
C SER A 537 -11.33 -18.54 12.54
N SER A 538 -12.12 -18.16 13.51
CA SER A 538 -12.20 -16.82 14.10
C SER A 538 -11.78 -16.87 15.58
N PRO A 539 -10.60 -16.29 15.95
CA PRO A 539 -9.59 -15.62 15.11
C PRO A 539 -8.89 -16.56 14.13
N ALA A 540 -8.27 -15.96 13.08
CA ALA A 540 -7.47 -16.71 12.13
C ALA A 540 -6.19 -17.26 12.79
N PRO A 541 -5.74 -18.51 12.47
CA PRO A 541 -4.55 -19.08 13.04
C PRO A 541 -3.28 -18.34 12.58
N ALA A 542 -2.17 -18.52 13.30
CA ALA A 542 -0.91 -17.84 13.00
C ALA A 542 -0.43 -18.09 11.55
N TYR A 543 -0.62 -19.30 11.06
CA TYR A 543 -0.23 -19.77 9.72
C TYR A 543 -1.29 -19.47 8.64
N ASN A 544 -2.41 -18.82 8.94
CA ASN A 544 -3.57 -18.56 8.08
C ASN A 544 -4.22 -19.86 7.53
N PHE A 545 -3.56 -20.55 6.62
CA PHE A 545 -4.03 -21.75 5.93
C PHE A 545 -3.08 -22.91 6.18
N ALA A 546 -3.59 -24.03 6.69
CA ALA A 546 -2.81 -25.25 6.83
C ALA A 546 -2.42 -25.80 5.45
N ALA A 547 -3.40 -25.99 4.57
CA ALA A 547 -3.18 -26.20 3.15
C ALA A 547 -3.53 -24.91 2.39
N LEU A 548 -2.61 -24.43 1.54
CA LEU A 548 -2.83 -23.23 0.73
C LEU A 548 -3.89 -23.53 -0.32
N PRO A 549 -5.04 -22.80 -0.33
CA PRO A 549 -6.20 -23.17 -1.15
C PRO A 549 -5.94 -22.95 -2.64
N ILE A 550 -6.69 -23.67 -3.47
CA ILE A 550 -6.81 -23.41 -4.90
C ILE A 550 -8.14 -22.69 -5.11
N VAL A 551 -8.10 -21.47 -5.66
CA VAL A 551 -9.26 -20.61 -5.81
C VAL A 551 -9.75 -20.67 -7.24
N ALA A 552 -10.98 -21.19 -7.44
CA ALA A 552 -11.60 -21.32 -8.76
C ALA A 552 -12.65 -20.24 -9.05
N SER A 553 -13.03 -19.41 -8.05
CA SER A 553 -14.17 -18.51 -8.12
C SER A 553 -13.91 -17.22 -7.38
N ARG A 554 -14.63 -16.16 -7.74
CA ARG A 554 -14.66 -14.87 -7.04
C ARG A 554 -15.36 -14.96 -5.68
N HIS A 555 -16.31 -15.86 -5.53
CA HIS A 555 -17.13 -16.08 -4.35
C HIS A 555 -16.93 -17.50 -3.80
N PRO A 556 -15.73 -17.82 -3.30
CA PRO A 556 -15.35 -19.22 -3.06
C PRO A 556 -16.26 -19.93 -2.05
N LEU A 557 -16.77 -19.24 -1.03
CA LEU A 557 -17.65 -19.88 -0.03
C LEU A 557 -19.09 -20.02 -0.52
N TRP A 558 -19.65 -19.05 -1.22
CA TRP A 558 -21.00 -19.18 -1.77
C TRP A 558 -21.11 -20.28 -2.83
N GLU A 559 -20.13 -20.37 -3.71
CA GLU A 559 -20.11 -21.43 -4.73
C GLU A 559 -19.82 -22.82 -4.11
N ALA A 560 -19.03 -22.87 -3.03
CA ALA A 560 -18.84 -24.10 -2.27
C ALA A 560 -20.13 -24.60 -1.60
N GLN A 561 -21.06 -23.71 -1.25
CA GLN A 561 -22.38 -24.06 -0.72
C GLN A 561 -23.31 -24.64 -1.80
N LEU A 562 -23.21 -24.13 -3.04
CA LEU A 562 -24.02 -24.60 -4.18
C LEU A 562 -23.57 -25.97 -4.72
N ALA A 563 -22.33 -26.37 -4.50
CA ALA A 563 -21.78 -27.66 -4.88
C ALA A 563 -21.06 -28.35 -3.70
N PRO A 564 -21.79 -28.87 -2.72
CA PRO A 564 -21.25 -29.23 -1.39
C PRO A 564 -20.16 -30.30 -1.39
N HIS A 565 -20.23 -31.30 -2.30
CA HIS A 565 -19.32 -32.44 -2.28
C HIS A 565 -18.02 -32.21 -3.07
N ALA A 566 -18.06 -31.50 -4.18
CA ALA A 566 -16.89 -31.30 -5.04
C ALA A 566 -16.04 -30.07 -4.63
N ARG A 567 -16.66 -28.96 -4.20
CA ARG A 567 -15.99 -27.68 -3.98
C ARG A 567 -15.57 -27.40 -2.54
N ARG A 568 -16.27 -27.93 -1.52
CA ARG A 568 -15.77 -27.89 -0.12
C ARG A 568 -14.47 -28.66 0.02
N SER A 569 -14.30 -29.72 -0.75
CA SER A 569 -13.04 -30.46 -0.76
C SER A 569 -11.92 -29.69 -1.48
N SER A 570 -12.21 -28.82 -2.49
CA SER A 570 -11.18 -28.05 -3.19
C SER A 570 -10.58 -26.91 -2.36
N LEU A 571 -11.37 -26.29 -1.45
CA LEU A 571 -10.84 -25.28 -0.51
C LEU A 571 -10.01 -25.92 0.61
N ARG A 572 -10.21 -27.20 0.91
CA ARG A 572 -9.43 -27.98 1.89
C ARG A 572 -8.25 -28.70 1.25
N ARG A 573 -8.27 -28.90 -0.07
CA ARG A 573 -7.18 -29.48 -0.86
C ARG A 573 -6.32 -28.34 -1.41
N GLY A 574 -5.02 -28.44 -1.22
CA GLY A 574 -4.10 -27.43 -1.70
C GLY A 574 -2.67 -27.81 -1.41
N TYR A 575 -1.80 -26.83 -1.40
CA TYR A 575 -0.37 -27.04 -1.19
C TYR A 575 -0.03 -27.08 0.31
N LEU A 576 0.39 -28.25 0.79
CA LEU A 576 0.84 -28.42 2.18
C LEU A 576 2.34 -28.13 2.27
N LEU A 577 2.71 -26.94 2.76
CA LEU A 577 4.08 -26.51 3.00
C LEU A 577 4.33 -26.51 4.50
N ALA A 578 5.12 -27.47 5.01
CA ALA A 578 5.31 -27.67 6.45
C ALA A 578 6.78 -27.83 6.88
N ASP A 579 7.75 -27.60 5.98
CA ASP A 579 9.18 -27.72 6.27
C ASP A 579 9.80 -26.37 6.69
N GLY A 580 9.22 -25.75 7.70
CA GLY A 580 9.60 -24.44 8.19
C GLY A 580 8.55 -23.36 7.90
N ARG A 581 8.88 -22.09 8.15
CA ARG A 581 8.06 -20.94 7.73
C ARG A 581 8.13 -20.80 6.22
N GLU A 582 7.16 -21.35 5.50
CA GLU A 582 7.11 -21.37 4.03
C GLU A 582 5.81 -20.79 3.51
N ALA A 583 5.91 -20.08 2.39
CA ALA A 583 4.79 -19.61 1.61
C ALA A 583 4.98 -20.01 0.13
N LEU A 584 3.93 -19.94 -0.65
CA LEU A 584 3.97 -20.21 -2.08
C LEU A 584 4.12 -18.89 -2.85
N GLY A 585 5.17 -18.80 -3.66
CA GLY A 585 5.31 -17.75 -4.64
C GLY A 585 4.66 -18.15 -5.97
N VAL A 586 4.01 -17.18 -6.62
CA VAL A 586 3.30 -17.38 -7.88
C VAL A 586 3.77 -16.40 -8.95
N THR A 587 3.46 -16.72 -10.22
CA THR A 587 3.71 -15.84 -11.36
C THR A 587 2.80 -14.60 -11.29
N PRO A 588 3.28 -13.39 -11.66
CA PRO A 588 2.58 -12.12 -11.45
C PRO A 588 1.20 -12.02 -12.08
N LEU A 589 1.00 -12.50 -13.29
CA LEU A 589 -0.28 -12.38 -14.00
C LEU A 589 -1.20 -13.60 -13.82
N SER A 590 -0.66 -14.80 -14.05
CA SER A 590 -1.48 -16.01 -14.10
C SER A 590 -1.71 -16.69 -12.74
N GLY A 591 -1.01 -16.29 -11.68
CA GLY A 591 -1.14 -16.89 -10.35
C GLY A 591 -0.73 -18.37 -10.31
N ARG A 592 0.16 -18.83 -11.22
CA ARG A 592 0.66 -20.21 -11.24
C ARG A 592 1.78 -20.37 -10.22
N PRO A 593 1.86 -21.50 -9.48
CA PRO A 593 2.97 -21.79 -8.59
C PRO A 593 4.33 -21.66 -9.29
N ASP A 594 5.27 -20.96 -8.66
CA ASP A 594 6.58 -20.60 -9.25
C ASP A 594 7.74 -20.97 -8.31
N VAL A 595 7.59 -20.73 -7.01
CA VAL A 595 8.67 -20.90 -6.05
C VAL A 595 8.12 -21.17 -4.65
N ILE A 596 8.86 -21.94 -3.84
CA ILE A 596 8.61 -22.05 -2.41
C ILE A 596 9.45 -20.98 -1.68
N LEU A 597 8.77 -20.00 -1.07
CA LEU A 597 9.40 -18.90 -0.35
C LEU A 597 9.67 -19.28 1.10
N LYS A 598 10.89 -19.03 1.58
CA LYS A 598 11.23 -19.11 3.00
C LYS A 598 10.93 -17.78 3.67
N MET A 599 10.05 -17.79 4.66
CA MET A 599 9.64 -16.59 5.38
C MET A 599 10.52 -16.35 6.60
N PRO A 600 10.79 -15.07 6.95
CA PRO A 600 11.68 -14.73 8.05
C PRO A 600 11.05 -14.96 9.42
N ASP A 601 11.91 -15.19 10.40
CA ASP A 601 11.53 -15.22 11.82
C ASP A 601 11.37 -13.81 12.40
N ASP A 602 10.73 -13.75 13.59
CA ASP A 602 10.59 -12.55 14.40
C ASP A 602 11.96 -11.92 14.72
N THR A 603 12.04 -10.57 14.65
CA THR A 603 13.29 -9.82 14.83
C THR A 603 13.04 -8.40 15.31
N TYR A 604 13.99 -7.85 16.08
CA TYR A 604 13.97 -6.44 16.54
C TYR A 604 14.55 -5.46 15.51
N SER A 605 15.20 -5.93 14.43
CA SER A 605 15.88 -5.06 13.46
C SER A 605 14.98 -3.95 12.90
N PRO A 606 13.68 -4.19 12.57
CA PRO A 606 12.78 -3.14 12.12
C PRO A 606 12.57 -2.01 13.12
N LEU A 607 12.37 -2.34 14.39
CA LEU A 607 12.22 -1.38 15.48
C LEU A 607 13.50 -0.56 15.68
N VAL A 608 14.65 -1.23 15.73
CA VAL A 608 15.95 -0.58 15.96
C VAL A 608 16.27 0.39 14.83
N LEU A 609 16.02 0.00 13.57
CA LEU A 609 16.22 0.86 12.41
C LEU A 609 15.28 2.09 12.46
N ALA A 610 14.01 1.91 12.81
CA ALA A 610 13.05 3.00 12.93
C ALA A 610 13.47 4.02 14.02
N LEU A 611 13.96 3.55 15.17
CA LEU A 611 14.44 4.41 16.25
C LEU A 611 15.66 5.24 15.84
N PHE A 612 16.64 4.65 15.15
CA PHE A 612 17.82 5.38 14.69
C PHE A 612 17.48 6.35 13.54
N ALA A 613 16.56 6.00 12.65
CA ALA A 613 16.06 6.93 11.63
C ALA A 613 15.39 8.17 12.27
N THR A 614 14.56 7.95 13.29
CA THR A 614 13.93 9.04 14.04
C THR A 614 14.96 9.86 14.82
N LEU A 615 16.00 9.23 15.40
CA LEU A 615 17.09 9.93 16.06
C LEU A 615 17.87 10.82 15.07
N THR A 616 18.09 10.35 13.83
CA THR A 616 18.70 11.17 12.78
C THR A 616 17.86 12.42 12.50
N CYS A 617 16.54 12.26 12.34
CA CYS A 617 15.63 13.40 12.13
C CYS A 617 15.61 14.35 13.35
N ALA A 618 15.61 13.82 14.58
CA ALA A 618 15.70 14.64 15.78
C ALA A 618 17.01 15.45 15.82
N GLY A 619 18.14 14.85 15.44
CA GLY A 619 19.41 15.54 15.31
C GLY A 619 19.40 16.65 14.26
N LEU A 620 18.73 16.44 13.12
CA LEU A 620 18.54 17.45 12.08
C LEU A 620 17.65 18.61 12.57
N ALA A 621 16.55 18.32 13.26
CA ALA A 621 15.67 19.36 13.84
C ALA A 621 16.36 20.20 14.92
N LEU A 622 17.17 19.54 15.74
CA LEU A 622 17.94 20.19 16.81
C LEU A 622 19.27 20.80 16.33
N ARG A 623 19.58 20.69 15.03
CA ARG A 623 20.85 21.14 14.43
C ARG A 623 22.10 20.60 15.15
N SER A 624 22.03 19.34 15.63
CA SER A 624 23.11 18.68 16.38
C SER A 624 23.84 17.66 15.53
N PRO A 625 25.04 17.96 14.99
CA PRO A 625 25.81 17.02 14.15
C PRO A 625 26.14 15.70 14.86
N GLY A 626 26.36 15.74 16.18
CA GLY A 626 26.65 14.54 16.97
C GLY A 626 25.46 13.55 16.99
N ILE A 627 24.23 14.07 17.20
CA ILE A 627 23.01 13.24 17.19
C ILE A 627 22.76 12.71 15.79
N VAL A 628 22.94 13.52 14.74
CA VAL A 628 22.80 13.07 13.33
C VAL A 628 23.79 11.95 13.04
N ALA A 629 25.06 12.09 13.41
CA ALA A 629 26.08 11.06 13.20
C ALA A 629 25.75 9.77 13.96
N ALA A 630 25.33 9.86 15.22
CA ALA A 630 24.93 8.69 16.02
C ALA A 630 23.73 7.98 15.41
N GLY A 631 22.71 8.73 14.96
CA GLY A 631 21.54 8.19 14.28
C GLY A 631 21.90 7.51 12.96
N ALA A 632 22.65 8.16 12.09
CA ALA A 632 23.06 7.63 10.79
C ALA A 632 23.94 6.37 10.93
N LEU A 633 24.92 6.37 11.84
CA LEU A 633 25.74 5.20 12.14
C LEU A 633 24.90 4.04 12.70
N GLY A 634 23.94 4.34 13.56
CA GLY A 634 22.97 3.39 14.09
C GLY A 634 22.10 2.79 12.98
N CYS A 635 21.62 3.60 12.04
CA CYS A 635 20.90 3.12 10.84
C CYS A 635 21.75 2.17 10.00
N ALA A 636 23.01 2.56 9.72
CA ALA A 636 23.94 1.73 8.95
C ALA A 636 24.20 0.39 9.65
N ALA A 637 24.46 0.41 10.96
CA ALA A 637 24.68 -0.81 11.75
C ALA A 637 23.42 -1.72 11.78
N ALA A 638 22.23 -1.14 11.98
CA ALA A 638 20.97 -1.87 11.97
C ALA A 638 20.68 -2.50 10.59
N MET A 639 20.95 -1.76 9.51
CA MET A 639 20.80 -2.25 8.14
C MET A 639 21.77 -3.39 7.85
N LEU A 640 23.04 -3.25 8.22
CA LEU A 640 24.03 -4.32 8.08
C LEU A 640 23.63 -5.57 8.85
N ALA A 641 23.17 -5.43 10.10
CA ALA A 641 22.70 -6.55 10.91
C ALA A 641 21.43 -7.22 10.31
N TRP A 642 20.57 -6.44 9.70
CA TRP A 642 19.35 -6.94 9.02
C TRP A 642 19.70 -7.74 7.77
N LEU A 643 20.56 -7.21 6.92
CA LEU A 643 20.92 -7.78 5.62
C LEU A 643 22.00 -8.84 5.72
N TRP A 644 22.69 -9.00 6.89
CA TRP A 644 23.77 -9.96 7.04
C TRP A 644 23.26 -11.39 6.79
N PRO A 645 23.90 -12.13 5.86
CA PRO A 645 23.49 -13.48 5.53
C PRO A 645 23.68 -14.41 6.74
N ARG A 646 22.61 -14.95 7.27
CA ARG A 646 22.68 -15.95 8.34
C ARG A 646 23.09 -17.30 7.77
N ARG A 647 24.05 -17.98 8.38
CA ARG A 647 24.52 -19.30 7.96
C ARG A 647 23.42 -20.36 7.90
N SER A 648 22.31 -20.18 8.63
CA SER A 648 21.19 -21.10 8.72
C SER A 648 20.32 -21.20 7.45
N LEU A 649 20.42 -20.28 6.51
CA LEU A 649 19.66 -20.35 5.25
C LEU A 649 20.12 -21.47 4.31
N GLY A 650 21.20 -22.17 4.62
CA GLY A 650 21.73 -23.31 3.87
C GLY A 650 21.84 -24.62 4.67
N GLN A 651 21.58 -24.64 5.98
CA GLN A 651 21.48 -25.85 6.74
C GLN A 651 20.10 -26.46 6.52
N ARG A 652 20.06 -27.66 5.91
CA ARG A 652 18.91 -28.56 6.06
C ARG A 652 18.65 -28.70 7.55
N GLU A 653 17.45 -28.33 8.02
CA GLU A 653 16.92 -29.02 9.18
C GLU A 653 16.97 -30.53 8.85
N PRO A 654 17.47 -31.38 9.75
CA PRO A 654 17.54 -32.79 9.47
C PRO A 654 16.18 -33.27 8.97
N PRO A 655 16.12 -34.13 7.93
CA PRO A 655 14.88 -34.72 7.53
C PRO A 655 14.27 -35.30 8.78
N LEU A 656 12.98 -35.06 9.04
CA LEU A 656 12.27 -35.79 10.11
C LEU A 656 12.67 -37.25 9.94
N ALA A 657 13.34 -37.81 10.94
CA ALA A 657 13.46 -39.25 11.06
C ALA A 657 12.04 -39.76 10.83
N ALA A 658 11.87 -40.53 9.74
CA ALA A 658 10.61 -41.19 9.48
C ALA A 658 10.20 -41.82 10.80
N ALA A 659 9.07 -41.36 11.36
CA ALA A 659 8.56 -41.97 12.57
C ALA A 659 8.53 -43.45 12.24
N ALA A 660 9.39 -44.22 12.94
CA ALA A 660 9.42 -45.65 12.78
C ALA A 660 7.97 -46.12 12.93
N PRO A 661 7.45 -46.96 12.05
CA PRO A 661 6.08 -47.42 12.15
C PRO A 661 5.94 -47.95 13.58
N ALA A 662 4.98 -47.39 14.31
CA ALA A 662 4.68 -47.86 15.67
C ALA A 662 4.51 -49.36 15.59
N ARG A 663 5.41 -50.12 16.28
CA ARG A 663 5.32 -51.56 16.46
C ARG A 663 3.92 -51.79 16.98
N ALA A 664 3.10 -52.48 16.20
CA ALA A 664 1.81 -52.97 16.67
C ALA A 664 2.05 -53.87 17.88
N PRO A 665 1.28 -53.73 18.96
CA PRO A 665 1.37 -54.65 20.07
C PRO A 665 0.99 -56.07 19.60
N ASN A 666 1.85 -57.06 19.92
CA ASN A 666 1.64 -58.45 19.67
C ASN A 666 0.27 -58.89 20.25
N GLY A 667 -0.64 -59.30 19.41
CA GLY A 667 -1.91 -59.90 19.74
C GLY A 667 -2.03 -61.26 19.04
N THR A 668 -1.75 -62.27 19.80
CA THR A 668 -2.23 -63.67 19.75
C THR A 668 -2.83 -64.28 18.52
N ASP A 669 -2.19 -65.35 18.07
CA ASP A 669 -2.64 -66.36 17.13
C ASP A 669 -4.10 -66.78 17.33
N VAL A 670 -4.90 -66.80 16.28
CA VAL A 670 -5.98 -67.74 16.09
C VAL A 670 -5.96 -68.21 14.63
N ALA A 671 -5.57 -69.47 14.41
CA ALA A 671 -5.68 -70.19 13.16
C ALA A 671 -7.16 -70.52 12.89
N HIS A 672 -7.64 -70.29 11.72
CA HIS A 672 -8.74 -71.02 11.10
C HIS A 672 -8.60 -71.18 9.59
N THR A 673 -8.23 -72.30 9.18
CA THR A 673 -8.60 -73.24 8.07
C THR A 673 -9.32 -72.66 6.85
N ALA A 674 -8.66 -72.88 5.76
CA ALA A 674 -9.17 -72.76 4.36
C ALA A 674 -10.41 -73.68 4.11
N HIS A 675 -11.31 -73.19 3.32
CA HIS A 675 -12.10 -74.00 2.38
C HIS A 675 -12.16 -73.27 1.03
N ALA A 676 -11.66 -74.02 0.05
CA ALA A 676 -11.84 -73.72 -1.36
C ALA A 676 -13.26 -74.17 -1.77
N ASP A 677 -13.92 -73.41 -2.57
CA ASP A 677 -14.78 -73.96 -3.58
C ASP A 677 -14.85 -73.01 -4.79
N GLY A 678 -14.71 -73.59 -5.94
CA GLY A 678 -14.65 -72.99 -7.24
C GLY A 678 -16.05 -72.71 -7.84
N GLY A 679 -16.00 -71.84 -8.85
CA GLY A 679 -17.16 -71.48 -9.68
C GLY A 679 -16.77 -70.56 -10.80
N GLU A 680 -16.36 -71.08 -11.89
CA GLU A 680 -16.27 -70.40 -13.18
C GLU A 680 -17.65 -69.87 -13.59
N HIS A 681 -17.68 -68.56 -13.96
CA HIS A 681 -18.60 -68.13 -15.01
C HIS A 681 -17.97 -66.96 -15.80
N THR A 682 -17.72 -67.29 -17.05
CA THR A 682 -17.44 -66.49 -18.20
C THR A 682 -18.57 -65.50 -18.47
N GLY A 683 -18.28 -64.24 -18.58
CA GLY A 683 -19.17 -63.19 -19.08
C GLY A 683 -18.45 -62.15 -19.91
N ARG A 684 -18.42 -62.34 -21.18
CA ARG A 684 -18.00 -61.33 -22.18
C ARG A 684 -18.87 -60.10 -22.04
N ALA A 685 -18.30 -58.93 -21.82
CA ALA A 685 -18.95 -57.66 -22.05
C ALA A 685 -18.32 -56.99 -23.29
N ALA A 686 -19.15 -56.75 -24.26
CA ALA A 686 -18.81 -56.13 -25.53
C ALA A 686 -18.47 -54.63 -25.35
N VAL A 687 -17.43 -54.23 -26.04
CA VAL A 687 -17.10 -52.83 -26.28
C VAL A 687 -18.04 -52.30 -27.34
N ALA A 688 -18.88 -51.33 -27.02
CA ALA A 688 -19.66 -50.58 -27.98
C ALA A 688 -18.98 -49.25 -28.24
N ASN A 689 -18.31 -49.12 -29.37
CA ASN A 689 -17.94 -47.86 -29.98
C ASN A 689 -19.22 -47.20 -30.52
N ALA A 690 -19.58 -46.04 -29.93
CA ALA A 690 -20.57 -45.14 -30.53
C ALA A 690 -19.83 -43.95 -31.15
N THR A 691 -19.64 -43.99 -32.41
CA THR A 691 -19.25 -42.89 -33.29
C THR A 691 -20.36 -41.85 -33.34
N ASN A 692 -20.05 -40.64 -32.93
CA ASN A 692 -20.89 -39.46 -33.14
C ASN A 692 -20.84 -39.00 -34.61
N ALA A 693 -21.89 -39.24 -35.32
CA ALA A 693 -22.25 -38.57 -36.55
C ALA A 693 -23.73 -38.22 -36.47
N THR A 694 -24.06 -37.03 -36.01
CA THR A 694 -25.33 -36.32 -36.31
C THR A 694 -25.32 -34.96 -35.65
N ASN A 695 -24.86 -33.92 -36.33
CA ASN A 695 -25.21 -32.55 -36.07
C ASN A 695 -25.05 -31.70 -37.35
N ALA A 696 -25.79 -32.07 -38.39
CA ALA A 696 -25.85 -31.29 -39.62
C ALA A 696 -27.31 -31.04 -40.09
N THR A 697 -28.26 -30.87 -39.16
CA THR A 697 -29.68 -30.67 -39.56
C THR A 697 -30.39 -29.54 -38.78
N ASN A 698 -29.70 -28.60 -38.18
CA ASN A 698 -30.36 -27.45 -37.51
C ASN A 698 -30.05 -26.06 -38.12
N ALA A 699 -29.59 -26.03 -39.40
CA ALA A 699 -29.35 -24.77 -40.08
C ALA A 699 -30.51 -24.26 -40.96
N THR A 700 -31.67 -24.90 -40.94
CA THR A 700 -32.81 -24.57 -41.86
C THR A 700 -34.04 -23.99 -41.17
N ASN A 701 -34.02 -23.67 -39.89
CA ASN A 701 -35.17 -23.08 -39.19
C ASN A 701 -35.02 -21.60 -38.79
N ALA A 702 -34.11 -20.86 -39.43
CA ALA A 702 -33.87 -19.42 -39.14
C ALA A 702 -34.70 -18.48 -40.02
N THR A 703 -35.70 -18.93 -40.82
CA THR A 703 -36.44 -18.07 -41.76
C THR A 703 -37.94 -17.89 -41.49
N ASN A 704 -38.48 -18.39 -40.37
CA ASN A 704 -39.91 -18.15 -40.09
C ASN A 704 -40.19 -17.81 -38.63
N ALA A 705 -39.72 -16.64 -38.14
CA ALA A 705 -40.14 -16.06 -36.87
C ALA A 705 -40.16 -14.52 -36.93
N THR A 706 -41.00 -14.01 -37.79
CA THR A 706 -41.53 -12.66 -37.66
C THR A 706 -42.95 -12.78 -37.15
N ASN A 707 -43.17 -12.35 -35.93
CA ASN A 707 -44.42 -12.21 -35.15
C ASN A 707 -44.73 -13.38 -34.19
N ALA A 708 -44.18 -13.25 -32.96
CA ALA A 708 -44.90 -13.48 -31.69
C ALA A 708 -43.96 -13.37 -30.48
N THR A 709 -44.30 -12.41 -29.67
CA THR A 709 -44.02 -12.30 -28.21
C THR A 709 -42.55 -12.38 -27.70
N ASN A 710 -42.06 -11.20 -27.34
CA ASN A 710 -40.78 -10.94 -26.70
C ASN A 710 -40.53 -11.61 -25.33
N ALA A 711 -41.43 -12.42 -24.80
CA ALA A 711 -41.27 -13.08 -23.50
C ALA A 711 -40.53 -14.44 -23.57
N THR A 712 -40.65 -15.17 -24.69
CA THR A 712 -40.03 -16.49 -24.84
C THR A 712 -38.57 -16.44 -25.26
N ASN A 713 -38.13 -15.36 -25.90
CA ASN A 713 -36.74 -15.19 -26.30
C ASN A 713 -35.82 -14.80 -25.13
N ALA A 714 -36.36 -14.13 -24.11
CA ALA A 714 -35.58 -13.80 -22.88
C ALA A 714 -35.24 -15.06 -22.06
N THR A 715 -36.13 -16.05 -22.03
CA THR A 715 -35.91 -17.31 -21.30
C THR A 715 -34.93 -18.22 -22.03
N ASN A 716 -34.91 -18.22 -23.35
CA ASN A 716 -33.97 -19.02 -24.13
C ASN A 716 -32.56 -18.40 -24.17
N ALA A 717 -32.44 -17.07 -24.19
CA ALA A 717 -31.15 -16.39 -24.07
C ALA A 717 -30.53 -16.60 -22.66
N THR A 718 -31.35 -16.62 -21.60
CA THR A 718 -30.88 -16.89 -20.22
C THR A 718 -30.42 -18.36 -20.07
N ASN A 719 -31.09 -19.31 -20.73
CA ASN A 719 -30.71 -20.71 -20.70
C ASN A 719 -29.44 -20.99 -21.53
N ALA A 720 -29.26 -20.35 -22.68
CA ALA A 720 -28.03 -20.45 -23.48
C ALA A 720 -26.83 -19.83 -22.76
N THR A 721 -27.00 -18.67 -22.07
CA THR A 721 -25.96 -18.05 -21.26
C THR A 721 -25.61 -18.89 -20.04
N ASN A 722 -26.60 -19.55 -19.43
CA ASN A 722 -26.37 -20.45 -18.30
C ASN A 722 -25.68 -21.76 -18.73
N ALA A 723 -26.00 -22.29 -19.91
CA ALA A 723 -25.32 -23.47 -20.46
C ALA A 723 -23.88 -23.16 -20.87
N THR A 724 -23.63 -22.00 -21.47
CA THR A 724 -22.26 -21.53 -21.82
C THR A 724 -21.44 -21.26 -20.56
N ASN A 725 -22.05 -20.69 -19.52
CA ASN A 725 -21.40 -20.46 -18.25
C ASN A 725 -21.12 -21.78 -17.49
N ALA A 726 -22.00 -22.75 -17.54
CA ALA A 726 -21.78 -24.09 -17.00
C ALA A 726 -20.67 -24.86 -17.75
N THR A 727 -20.61 -24.75 -19.08
CA THR A 727 -19.56 -25.35 -19.90
C THR A 727 -18.21 -24.65 -19.68
N ASN A 728 -18.20 -23.35 -19.56
CA ASN A 728 -17.00 -22.59 -19.22
C ASN A 728 -16.52 -22.87 -17.79
N ALA A 729 -17.42 -23.05 -16.82
CA ALA A 729 -17.09 -23.48 -15.47
C ALA A 729 -16.56 -24.94 -15.44
N ALA A 730 -17.12 -25.84 -16.22
CA ALA A 730 -16.64 -27.21 -16.36
C ALA A 730 -15.28 -27.26 -17.08
N ASN A 731 -15.08 -26.45 -18.13
CA ASN A 731 -13.79 -26.32 -18.80
C ASN A 731 -12.74 -25.65 -17.91
N ALA A 732 -13.12 -24.68 -17.08
CA ALA A 732 -12.23 -24.09 -16.09
C ALA A 732 -11.89 -25.09 -14.98
N ALA A 733 -12.84 -25.94 -14.55
CA ALA A 733 -12.59 -27.01 -13.58
C ALA A 733 -11.72 -28.13 -14.18
N ASN A 734 -11.93 -28.50 -15.45
CA ASN A 734 -11.07 -29.45 -16.16
C ASN A 734 -9.68 -28.85 -16.46
N ALA A 735 -9.58 -27.57 -16.82
CA ALA A 735 -8.32 -26.88 -16.95
C ALA A 735 -7.61 -26.75 -15.58
N ALA A 736 -8.35 -26.55 -14.46
CA ALA A 736 -7.78 -26.57 -13.12
C ALA A 736 -7.33 -28.00 -12.72
N GLY A 737 -8.08 -29.04 -13.10
CA GLY A 737 -7.68 -30.44 -12.89
C GLY A 737 -6.49 -30.85 -13.75
N ALA A 738 -6.45 -30.45 -15.03
CA ALA A 738 -5.31 -30.66 -15.91
C ALA A 738 -4.08 -29.85 -15.50
N THR A 739 -4.29 -28.63 -14.96
CA THR A 739 -3.22 -27.83 -14.35
C THR A 739 -2.73 -28.45 -13.05
N CYS A 740 -3.58 -29.06 -12.20
CA CYS A 740 -3.12 -29.78 -11.00
C CYS A 740 -2.17 -30.96 -11.36
N ALA A 741 -2.47 -31.69 -12.43
CA ALA A 741 -1.57 -32.74 -12.92
C ALA A 741 -0.26 -32.19 -13.52
N ALA A 742 -0.30 -30.98 -14.10
CA ALA A 742 0.88 -30.29 -14.62
C ALA A 742 1.79 -29.68 -13.52
N TYR A 743 1.29 -29.50 -12.30
CA TYR A 743 2.00 -28.92 -11.15
C TYR A 743 2.84 -29.92 -10.34
N ALA A 744 2.90 -31.19 -10.74
CA ALA A 744 3.84 -32.16 -10.18
C ALA A 744 5.32 -31.84 -10.49
N ARG A 745 5.63 -30.60 -10.93
CA ARG A 745 6.98 -30.13 -11.15
C ARG A 745 7.68 -29.79 -9.83
N GLU A 746 8.96 -30.10 -9.78
CA GLU A 746 9.81 -29.66 -8.68
C GLU A 746 9.93 -28.13 -8.70
N LEU A 747 9.55 -27.48 -7.60
CA LEU A 747 9.67 -26.04 -7.42
C LEU A 747 10.98 -25.70 -6.71
N PRO A 748 11.67 -24.63 -7.13
CA PRO A 748 12.84 -24.14 -6.40
C PRO A 748 12.45 -23.66 -5.01
N VAL A 749 13.28 -23.90 -4.03
CA VAL A 749 13.10 -23.44 -2.64
C VAL A 749 14.00 -22.24 -2.39
N GLY A 750 13.41 -21.12 -1.95
CA GLY A 750 14.10 -19.86 -1.69
C GLY A 750 14.03 -18.91 -2.90
N SER A 751 14.64 -17.72 -2.75
CA SER A 751 14.68 -16.73 -3.82
C SER A 751 15.65 -17.20 -4.90
N ALA A 752 15.10 -17.66 -6.01
CA ALA A 752 15.86 -18.07 -7.17
C ALA A 752 15.33 -17.35 -8.43
N GLY A 753 16.26 -16.99 -9.33
CA GLY A 753 15.96 -16.46 -10.65
C GLY A 753 15.69 -14.95 -10.69
N GLU A 754 15.45 -14.48 -11.90
CA GLU A 754 15.32 -13.06 -12.26
C GLU A 754 14.05 -12.40 -11.69
N HIS A 755 13.06 -13.19 -11.28
CA HIS A 755 11.77 -12.73 -10.77
C HIS A 755 11.54 -13.05 -9.29
N ALA A 756 12.62 -13.15 -8.51
CA ALA A 756 12.52 -13.25 -7.05
C ALA A 756 11.69 -12.09 -6.48
N GLY A 757 11.01 -12.28 -5.34
CA GLY A 757 10.24 -11.21 -4.68
C GLY A 757 11.05 -9.92 -4.49
N GLY A 758 12.35 -10.03 -4.17
CA GLY A 758 13.26 -8.89 -4.05
C GLY A 758 13.47 -8.10 -5.36
N TRP A 759 13.38 -8.74 -6.53
CA TRP A 759 13.44 -8.03 -7.81
C TRP A 759 12.23 -7.09 -7.99
N TRP A 760 11.03 -7.58 -7.68
CA TRP A 760 9.82 -6.76 -7.71
C TRP A 760 9.84 -5.64 -6.65
N GLY A 761 10.42 -5.94 -5.47
CA GLY A 761 10.67 -4.92 -4.44
C GLY A 761 11.61 -3.82 -4.93
N MET A 762 12.70 -4.18 -5.62
CA MET A 762 13.62 -3.21 -6.22
C MET A 762 12.95 -2.43 -7.36
N ALA A 763 12.16 -3.08 -8.19
CA ALA A 763 11.42 -2.39 -9.26
C ALA A 763 10.42 -1.35 -8.71
N THR A 764 9.74 -1.64 -7.59
CA THR A 764 8.86 -0.67 -6.93
C THR A 764 9.64 0.47 -6.27
N LEU A 765 10.80 0.20 -5.69
CA LEU A 765 11.70 1.24 -5.16
C LEU A 765 12.17 2.15 -6.30
N ILE A 766 12.65 1.58 -7.41
CA ILE A 766 13.09 2.34 -8.59
C ILE A 766 11.98 3.23 -9.13
N ALA A 767 10.73 2.75 -9.18
CA ALA A 767 9.59 3.56 -9.61
C ALA A 767 9.39 4.80 -8.70
N THR A 768 9.55 4.63 -7.38
CA THR A 768 9.45 5.72 -6.40
C THR A 768 10.59 6.73 -6.55
N GLU A 769 11.83 6.24 -6.68
CA GLU A 769 13.00 7.10 -6.86
C GLU A 769 12.99 7.82 -8.22
N ALA A 770 12.51 7.15 -9.27
CA ALA A 770 12.31 7.78 -10.57
C ALA A 770 11.29 8.93 -10.50
N ALA A 771 10.22 8.77 -9.73
CA ALA A 771 9.25 9.83 -9.47
C ALA A 771 9.91 11.00 -8.71
N LEU A 772 10.73 10.73 -7.70
CA LEU A 772 11.46 11.75 -6.95
C LEU A 772 12.36 12.60 -7.85
N PHE A 773 13.17 11.96 -8.69
CA PHE A 773 14.01 12.67 -9.67
C PHE A 773 13.17 13.37 -10.75
N GLY A 774 12.04 12.79 -11.14
CA GLY A 774 11.07 13.45 -12.03
C GLY A 774 10.56 14.76 -11.45
N TYR A 775 10.25 14.82 -10.16
CA TYR A 775 9.82 16.06 -9.48
C TYR A 775 10.96 17.08 -9.31
N LEU A 776 12.21 16.64 -9.14
CA LEU A 776 13.36 17.54 -9.16
C LEU A 776 13.55 18.17 -10.54
N ILE A 777 13.45 17.39 -11.61
CA ILE A 777 13.51 17.86 -13.00
C ILE A 777 12.32 18.77 -13.30
N PHE A 778 11.11 18.43 -12.86
CA PHE A 778 9.94 19.30 -12.95
C PHE A 778 10.20 20.65 -12.26
N SER A 779 10.75 20.64 -11.06
CA SER A 779 11.05 21.86 -10.31
C SER A 779 12.06 22.74 -11.06
N TYR A 780 13.06 22.14 -11.71
CA TYR A 780 14.02 22.85 -12.54
C TYR A 780 13.33 23.57 -13.70
N PHE A 781 12.54 22.86 -14.51
CA PHE A 781 11.85 23.47 -15.67
C PHE A 781 10.77 24.45 -15.26
N TYR A 782 10.06 24.18 -14.17
CA TYR A 782 9.07 25.11 -13.64
C TYR A 782 9.71 26.43 -13.25
N LEU A 783 10.77 26.40 -12.45
CA LEU A 783 11.47 27.62 -12.01
C LEU A 783 12.15 28.35 -13.18
N GLN A 784 12.72 27.60 -14.11
CA GLN A 784 13.27 28.17 -15.34
C GLN A 784 12.22 28.96 -16.15
N SER A 785 11.01 28.37 -16.31
CA SER A 785 9.92 29.00 -17.06
C SER A 785 9.37 30.25 -16.40
N GLN A 786 9.59 30.44 -15.12
CA GLN A 786 9.13 31.59 -14.33
C GLN A 786 10.20 32.66 -14.13
N THR A 787 11.43 32.43 -14.62
CA THR A 787 12.56 33.35 -14.47
C THR A 787 12.82 34.03 -15.81
N PRO A 788 12.55 35.39 -15.93
CA PRO A 788 12.74 36.10 -17.18
C PRO A 788 14.22 36.34 -17.50
N GLU A 789 15.11 36.11 -16.56
CA GLU A 789 16.53 36.34 -16.67
C GLU A 789 17.24 35.21 -17.43
N ARG A 790 18.54 35.45 -17.76
CA ARG A 790 19.37 34.47 -18.45
C ARG A 790 19.53 33.19 -17.59
N TRP A 791 19.22 32.04 -18.18
CA TRP A 791 19.31 30.75 -17.49
C TRP A 791 20.27 29.78 -18.23
N PRO A 792 21.36 29.30 -17.64
CA PRO A 792 21.93 29.62 -16.30
C PRO A 792 22.44 31.07 -16.25
N PRO A 793 22.43 31.73 -15.07
CA PRO A 793 22.78 33.14 -14.95
C PRO A 793 24.26 33.40 -15.30
N GLU A 794 25.17 32.51 -14.97
CA GLU A 794 26.61 32.66 -15.15
C GLU A 794 27.16 32.11 -16.49
N GLY A 795 26.29 31.75 -17.41
CA GLY A 795 26.67 31.28 -18.74
C GLY A 795 26.45 29.77 -18.93
N LEU A 796 26.81 29.27 -20.13
CA LEU A 796 26.59 27.88 -20.49
C LEU A 796 27.52 26.93 -19.77
N PRO A 797 27.03 25.74 -19.38
CA PRO A 797 27.84 24.73 -18.75
C PRO A 797 28.93 24.20 -19.70
N LYS A 798 30.09 23.87 -19.15
CA LYS A 798 31.22 23.26 -19.90
C LYS A 798 30.94 21.76 -20.10
N LEU A 799 30.78 21.33 -21.35
CA LEU A 799 30.40 19.95 -21.68
C LEU A 799 31.55 18.93 -21.55
N ALA A 800 32.79 19.32 -21.75
CA ALA A 800 33.88 18.36 -21.92
C ALA A 800 34.06 17.44 -20.69
N LEU A 801 34.18 18.03 -19.50
CA LEU A 801 34.35 17.26 -18.26
C LEU A 801 33.12 16.45 -17.91
N ALA A 802 31.93 17.04 -18.01
CA ALA A 802 30.65 16.39 -17.70
C ALA A 802 30.36 15.23 -18.67
N SER A 803 30.67 15.38 -19.99
CA SER A 803 30.52 14.29 -20.96
C SER A 803 31.49 13.15 -20.71
N PHE A 804 32.77 13.46 -20.38
CA PHE A 804 33.73 12.46 -19.97
C PHE A 804 33.28 11.71 -18.73
N ASN A 805 32.83 12.43 -17.71
CA ASN A 805 32.32 11.85 -16.46
C ASN A 805 31.10 10.94 -16.70
N THR A 806 30.20 11.36 -17.60
CA THR A 806 29.06 10.55 -18.05
C THR A 806 29.51 9.23 -18.68
N ALA A 807 30.52 9.28 -19.56
CA ALA A 807 31.07 8.08 -20.20
C ALA A 807 31.68 7.12 -19.15
N VAL A 808 32.37 7.65 -18.13
CA VAL A 808 32.93 6.86 -17.01
C VAL A 808 31.84 6.13 -16.27
N LEU A 809 30.74 6.83 -15.88
CA LEU A 809 29.64 6.22 -15.13
C LEU A 809 28.91 5.14 -15.96
N VAL A 810 28.54 5.45 -17.20
CA VAL A 810 27.84 4.50 -18.08
C VAL A 810 28.71 3.27 -18.37
N SER A 811 30.04 3.44 -18.50
CA SER A 811 30.96 2.30 -18.66
C SER A 811 30.95 1.36 -17.45
N SER A 812 30.74 1.89 -16.23
CA SER A 812 30.67 1.06 -15.02
C SER A 812 29.52 0.05 -15.06
N SER A 813 28.38 0.41 -15.65
CA SER A 813 27.22 -0.46 -15.84
C SER A 813 27.54 -1.71 -16.69
N VAL A 814 28.40 -1.57 -17.70
CA VAL A 814 28.83 -2.71 -18.51
C VAL A 814 29.53 -3.76 -17.64
N PHE A 815 30.36 -3.32 -16.69
CA PHE A 815 31.07 -4.22 -15.77
C PHE A 815 30.13 -4.84 -14.72
N VAL A 816 29.10 -4.13 -14.24
CA VAL A 816 28.07 -4.71 -13.36
C VAL A 816 27.29 -5.80 -14.10
N TRP A 817 26.85 -5.52 -15.33
CA TRP A 817 26.18 -6.51 -16.17
C TRP A 817 27.08 -7.72 -16.46
N LEU A 818 28.37 -7.48 -16.76
CA LEU A 818 29.35 -8.55 -16.99
C LEU A 818 29.51 -9.41 -15.74
N ALA A 819 29.53 -8.83 -14.54
CA ALA A 819 29.68 -9.56 -13.30
C ALA A 819 28.53 -10.56 -13.09
N ASP A 820 27.27 -10.16 -13.31
CA ASP A 820 26.11 -11.05 -13.23
C ASP A 820 26.23 -12.23 -14.23
N ARG A 821 26.65 -11.95 -15.48
CA ARG A 821 26.86 -12.96 -16.51
C ARG A 821 28.00 -13.94 -16.16
N LEU A 822 29.07 -13.44 -15.53
CA LEU A 822 30.20 -14.27 -15.11
C LEU A 822 29.82 -15.19 -13.95
N VAL A 823 29.01 -14.73 -12.98
CA VAL A 823 28.47 -15.59 -11.92
C VAL A 823 27.58 -16.66 -12.52
N ALA A 824 26.67 -16.30 -13.46
CA ALA A 824 25.84 -17.24 -14.17
C ALA A 824 26.64 -18.34 -14.90
N ARG A 825 27.84 -17.99 -15.38
CA ARG A 825 28.81 -18.91 -16.03
C ARG A 825 29.77 -19.60 -15.06
N ARG A 826 29.51 -19.57 -13.76
CA ARG A 826 30.32 -20.18 -12.68
C ARG A 826 31.76 -19.66 -12.64
N ARG A 827 31.96 -18.36 -12.96
CA ARG A 827 33.30 -17.70 -12.89
C ARG A 827 33.34 -16.60 -11.82
N PRO A 828 33.19 -16.93 -10.51
CA PRO A 828 33.05 -15.93 -9.45
C PRO A 828 34.28 -15.03 -9.28
N ARG A 829 35.51 -15.54 -9.54
CA ARG A 829 36.74 -14.71 -9.46
C ARG A 829 36.72 -13.60 -10.51
N ALA A 830 36.40 -13.94 -11.77
CA ALA A 830 36.26 -12.95 -12.84
C ALA A 830 35.14 -11.96 -12.56
N ALA A 831 34.01 -12.41 -11.96
CA ALA A 831 32.93 -11.54 -11.54
C ALA A 831 33.35 -10.54 -10.44
N SER A 832 34.18 -10.99 -9.49
CA SER A 832 34.73 -10.09 -8.45
C SER A 832 35.62 -9.01 -9.03
N VAL A 833 36.41 -9.34 -10.06
CA VAL A 833 37.26 -8.37 -10.78
C VAL A 833 36.35 -7.37 -11.53
N ALA A 834 35.33 -7.83 -12.23
CA ALA A 834 34.40 -6.95 -12.91
C ALA A 834 33.68 -5.98 -11.93
N LEU A 835 33.23 -6.47 -10.76
CA LEU A 835 32.67 -5.60 -9.72
C LEU A 835 33.68 -4.59 -9.17
N ALA A 836 34.95 -4.99 -9.00
CA ALA A 836 35.99 -4.07 -8.54
C ALA A 836 36.24 -2.95 -9.59
N VAL A 837 36.23 -3.27 -10.88
CA VAL A 837 36.33 -2.26 -11.95
C VAL A 837 35.10 -1.33 -11.93
N ALA A 838 33.89 -1.87 -11.79
CA ALA A 838 32.71 -1.05 -11.69
C ALA A 838 32.74 -0.09 -10.50
N ILE A 839 33.20 -0.56 -9.33
CA ILE A 839 33.39 0.26 -8.12
C ILE A 839 34.42 1.36 -8.37
N ALA A 840 35.56 1.04 -9.00
CA ALA A 840 36.60 2.02 -9.30
C ALA A 840 36.08 3.12 -10.26
N LEU A 841 35.35 2.74 -11.31
CA LEU A 841 34.72 3.70 -12.24
C LEU A 841 33.67 4.56 -11.56
N GLY A 842 32.78 3.98 -10.74
CA GLY A 842 31.79 4.73 -9.98
C GLY A 842 32.41 5.68 -8.95
N ALA A 843 33.50 5.27 -8.29
CA ALA A 843 34.27 6.14 -7.40
C ALA A 843 34.96 7.27 -8.17
N ALA A 844 35.53 6.97 -9.36
CA ALA A 844 36.09 7.99 -10.24
C ALA A 844 35.04 9.03 -10.66
N PHE A 845 33.82 8.58 -11.03
CA PHE A 845 32.70 9.48 -11.31
C PHE A 845 32.43 10.41 -10.12
N ALA A 846 32.34 9.88 -8.91
CA ALA A 846 32.04 10.66 -7.71
C ALA A 846 33.14 11.70 -7.43
N LEU A 847 34.42 11.34 -7.62
CA LEU A 847 35.56 12.24 -7.43
C LEU A 847 35.60 13.33 -8.52
N ILE A 848 35.31 13.00 -9.77
CA ILE A 848 35.23 13.98 -10.87
C ILE A 848 34.05 14.95 -10.61
N GLN A 849 32.91 14.47 -10.18
CA GLN A 849 31.75 15.30 -9.83
C GLN A 849 32.07 16.26 -8.68
N TRP A 850 32.78 15.76 -7.66
CA TRP A 850 33.27 16.60 -6.57
C TRP A 850 34.27 17.67 -7.04
N HIS A 851 35.17 17.33 -7.97
CA HIS A 851 36.11 18.27 -8.57
C HIS A 851 35.36 19.34 -9.40
N GLU A 852 34.35 18.94 -10.17
CA GLU A 852 33.48 19.86 -10.93
C GLU A 852 32.78 20.84 -10.01
N TRP A 853 32.20 20.38 -8.89
CA TRP A 853 31.56 21.25 -7.90
C TRP A 853 32.50 22.32 -7.35
N ARG A 854 33.77 21.97 -7.09
CA ARG A 854 34.78 22.92 -6.62
C ARG A 854 35.21 23.93 -7.70
N GLY A 855 35.04 23.58 -8.94
CA GLY A 855 35.36 24.42 -10.08
C GLY A 855 34.29 25.42 -10.50
N HIS A 856 33.09 25.34 -9.89
CA HIS A 856 32.01 26.28 -10.16
C HIS A 856 32.27 27.63 -9.46
N PRO A 857 31.96 28.78 -10.14
CA PRO A 857 32.11 30.12 -9.54
C PRO A 857 31.06 30.43 -8.49
N TYR A 858 30.03 29.56 -8.32
CA TYR A 858 28.93 29.74 -7.38
C TYR A 858 28.77 28.50 -6.51
N GLY A 859 28.20 28.71 -5.31
CA GLY A 859 27.83 27.65 -4.39
C GLY A 859 26.31 27.34 -4.39
N MET A 860 25.92 26.41 -3.55
CA MET A 860 24.50 25.97 -3.37
C MET A 860 23.59 27.12 -2.88
N THR A 861 24.13 28.07 -2.16
CA THR A 861 23.43 29.20 -1.53
C THR A 861 23.60 30.53 -2.26
N ALA A 862 24.22 30.54 -3.45
CA ALA A 862 24.50 31.77 -4.16
C ALA A 862 23.25 32.36 -4.85
N HIS A 863 22.44 31.54 -5.45
CA HIS A 863 21.23 31.93 -6.17
C HIS A 863 20.39 30.65 -6.46
N LEU A 864 19.17 30.84 -6.99
CA LEU A 864 18.22 29.76 -7.29
C LEU A 864 18.79 28.65 -8.18
N TYR A 865 19.51 29.01 -9.26
CA TYR A 865 20.13 28.01 -10.14
C TYR A 865 21.18 27.16 -9.40
N GLY A 866 22.01 27.79 -8.57
CA GLY A 866 22.96 27.09 -7.71
C GLY A 866 22.26 26.10 -6.78
N SER A 867 21.19 26.52 -6.13
CA SER A 867 20.35 25.65 -5.26
C SER A 867 19.82 24.44 -6.02
N LEU A 868 19.29 24.62 -7.23
CA LEU A 868 18.79 23.53 -8.09
C LEU A 868 19.89 22.58 -8.55
N TYR A 869 21.00 23.14 -9.05
CA TYR A 869 22.12 22.35 -9.57
C TYR A 869 22.73 21.46 -8.50
N PHE A 870 23.12 22.06 -7.36
CA PHE A 870 23.77 21.27 -6.29
C PHE A 870 22.81 20.31 -5.61
N THR A 871 21.54 20.64 -5.45
CA THR A 871 20.55 19.71 -4.90
C THR A 871 20.33 18.52 -5.82
N THR A 872 20.12 18.75 -7.13
CA THR A 872 19.83 17.66 -8.08
C THR A 872 21.04 16.74 -8.25
N THR A 873 22.24 17.31 -8.46
CA THR A 873 23.46 16.52 -8.62
C THR A 873 23.89 15.88 -7.29
N GLY A 874 23.65 16.54 -6.15
CA GLY A 874 23.92 16.02 -4.81
C GLY A 874 23.03 14.83 -4.44
N PHE A 875 21.76 14.90 -4.78
CA PHE A 875 20.85 13.76 -4.64
C PHE A 875 21.31 12.55 -5.46
N HIS A 876 21.69 12.79 -6.71
CA HIS A 876 22.25 11.74 -7.55
C HIS A 876 23.56 11.17 -6.98
N LEU A 877 24.47 12.04 -6.53
CA LEU A 877 25.74 11.60 -5.94
C LEU A 877 25.50 10.75 -4.67
N ALA A 878 24.51 11.10 -3.85
CA ALA A 878 24.11 10.27 -2.70
C ALA A 878 23.66 8.86 -3.13
N HIS A 879 22.90 8.74 -4.23
CA HIS A 879 22.50 7.45 -4.80
C HIS A 879 23.68 6.66 -5.36
N VAL A 880 24.65 7.34 -5.99
CA VAL A 880 25.92 6.71 -6.43
C VAL A 880 26.68 6.14 -5.23
N VAL A 881 26.82 6.90 -4.13
CA VAL A 881 27.49 6.44 -2.92
C VAL A 881 26.80 5.22 -2.30
N VAL A 882 25.47 5.23 -2.21
CA VAL A 882 24.67 4.07 -1.76
C VAL A 882 24.89 2.88 -2.71
N GLY A 883 24.87 3.12 -4.01
CA GLY A 883 25.13 2.09 -5.03
C GLY A 883 26.53 1.48 -4.90
N LEU A 884 27.54 2.31 -4.68
CA LEU A 884 28.93 1.84 -4.43
C LEU A 884 29.00 0.96 -3.18
N ALA A 885 28.31 1.32 -2.10
CA ALA A 885 28.24 0.51 -0.89
C ALA A 885 27.57 -0.85 -1.16
N VAL A 886 26.47 -0.86 -1.94
CA VAL A 886 25.80 -2.10 -2.39
C VAL A 886 26.75 -2.96 -3.24
N LEU A 887 27.41 -2.38 -4.24
CA LEU A 887 28.36 -3.10 -5.09
C LEU A 887 29.55 -3.66 -4.29
N ALA A 888 30.05 -2.91 -3.30
CA ALA A 888 31.13 -3.38 -2.42
C ALA A 888 30.68 -4.58 -1.57
N ALA A 889 29.48 -4.56 -1.01
CA ALA A 889 28.90 -5.69 -0.30
C ALA A 889 28.72 -6.92 -1.22
N LEU A 890 28.23 -6.72 -2.44
CA LEU A 890 28.09 -7.78 -3.44
C LEU A 890 29.43 -8.36 -3.87
N ALA A 891 30.45 -7.53 -4.07
CA ALA A 891 31.81 -7.97 -4.37
C ALA A 891 32.38 -8.81 -3.24
N PHE A 892 32.24 -8.36 -1.98
CA PHE A 892 32.67 -9.10 -0.80
C PHE A 892 31.99 -10.48 -0.72
N TRP A 893 30.69 -10.56 -0.93
CA TRP A 893 29.95 -11.83 -0.90
C TRP A 893 30.33 -12.73 -2.09
N THR A 894 30.58 -12.16 -3.27
CA THR A 894 31.06 -12.92 -4.44
C THR A 894 32.43 -13.55 -4.16
N MET A 895 33.38 -12.79 -3.57
CA MET A 895 34.69 -13.32 -3.15
C MET A 895 34.61 -14.43 -2.11
N ARG A 896 33.59 -14.34 -1.22
CA ARG A 896 33.35 -15.39 -0.20
C ARG A 896 32.58 -16.60 -0.74
N GLY A 897 32.25 -16.65 -2.05
CA GLY A 897 31.57 -17.78 -2.68
C GLY A 897 30.06 -17.89 -2.30
N TYR A 898 29.39 -16.81 -1.93
CA TYR A 898 27.96 -16.83 -1.59
C TYR A 898 27.07 -16.94 -2.84
N PHE A 899 27.55 -16.55 -4.02
CA PHE A 899 26.80 -16.57 -5.27
C PHE A 899 27.25 -17.70 -6.19
N ASP A 900 26.27 -18.31 -6.85
CA ASP A 900 26.46 -19.32 -7.89
C ASP A 900 25.45 -19.11 -9.03
N ASP A 901 25.46 -20.00 -10.03
CA ASP A 901 24.55 -19.94 -11.18
C ASP A 901 23.05 -19.92 -10.82
N ARG A 902 22.69 -20.38 -9.61
CA ARG A 902 21.30 -20.44 -9.11
C ARG A 902 21.01 -19.39 -8.04
N ARG A 903 22.00 -18.98 -7.26
CA ARG A 903 21.90 -18.02 -6.14
C ARG A 903 22.52 -16.69 -6.51
N ARG A 904 22.00 -16.01 -7.53
CA ARG A 904 22.52 -14.71 -7.97
C ARG A 904 21.48 -13.58 -7.89
N ALA A 905 20.29 -13.84 -7.30
CA ALA A 905 19.24 -12.84 -7.23
C ALA A 905 19.67 -11.52 -6.62
N ALA A 906 20.48 -11.54 -5.53
CA ALA A 906 20.97 -10.32 -4.90
C ALA A 906 21.91 -9.52 -5.82
N LEU A 907 22.75 -10.20 -6.62
CA LEU A 907 23.62 -9.55 -7.60
C LEU A 907 22.80 -8.89 -8.73
N SER A 908 21.82 -9.60 -9.27
CA SER A 908 20.90 -9.08 -10.30
C SER A 908 20.08 -7.89 -9.77
N ILE A 909 19.60 -7.95 -8.52
CA ILE A 909 18.82 -6.88 -7.87
C ILE A 909 19.69 -5.63 -7.63
N GLY A 910 20.92 -5.81 -7.12
CA GLY A 910 21.86 -4.70 -6.92
C GLY A 910 22.32 -4.09 -8.24
N GLY A 911 22.49 -4.92 -9.29
CA GLY A 911 22.79 -4.47 -10.65
C GLY A 911 21.64 -3.61 -11.22
N LEU A 912 20.39 -4.01 -11.00
CA LEU A 912 19.22 -3.24 -11.43
C LEU A 912 19.19 -1.83 -10.80
N TYR A 913 19.53 -1.73 -9.50
CA TYR A 913 19.67 -0.43 -8.84
C TYR A 913 20.78 0.43 -9.45
N TRP A 914 21.94 -0.14 -9.73
CA TRP A 914 23.05 0.59 -10.34
C TRP A 914 22.72 1.11 -11.73
N HIS A 915 22.12 0.28 -12.58
CA HIS A 915 21.66 0.71 -13.91
C HIS A 915 20.62 1.83 -13.85
N PHE A 916 19.74 1.81 -12.85
CA PHE A 916 18.80 2.89 -12.62
C PHE A 916 19.52 4.21 -12.29
N VAL A 917 20.51 4.19 -11.42
CA VAL A 917 21.32 5.38 -11.08
C VAL A 917 21.97 5.98 -12.33
N ASP A 918 22.51 5.16 -13.21
CA ASP A 918 23.08 5.62 -14.49
C ASP A 918 22.04 6.25 -15.41
N ILE A 919 20.85 5.63 -15.53
CA ILE A 919 19.74 6.17 -16.34
C ILE A 919 19.31 7.54 -15.81
N VAL A 920 19.16 7.69 -14.51
CA VAL A 920 18.82 8.97 -13.88
C VAL A 920 19.88 10.03 -14.20
N TRP A 921 21.16 9.68 -14.17
CA TRP A 921 22.22 10.61 -14.55
C TRP A 921 22.07 11.12 -15.98
N LEU A 922 21.71 10.28 -16.93
CA LEU A 922 21.48 10.70 -18.32
C LEU A 922 20.37 11.76 -18.42
N PHE A 923 19.29 11.63 -17.64
CA PHE A 923 18.25 12.64 -17.55
C PHE A 923 18.75 13.94 -16.91
N ILE A 924 19.52 13.85 -15.84
CA ILE A 924 20.12 15.00 -15.15
C ILE A 924 21.12 15.70 -16.09
N PHE A 925 21.98 14.96 -16.76
CA PHE A 925 22.93 15.49 -17.73
C PHE A 925 22.21 16.23 -18.87
N THR A 926 21.15 15.62 -19.42
CA THR A 926 20.32 16.27 -20.42
C THR A 926 19.72 17.57 -19.91
N THR A 927 19.14 17.55 -18.69
CA THR A 927 18.45 18.71 -18.08
C THR A 927 19.42 19.85 -17.79
N LEU A 928 20.53 19.57 -17.11
CA LEU A 928 21.41 20.63 -16.57
C LEU A 928 22.49 21.08 -17.57
N TYR A 929 22.91 20.21 -18.51
CA TYR A 929 24.03 20.52 -19.42
C TYR A 929 23.59 20.71 -20.88
N LEU A 930 22.69 19.87 -21.41
CA LEU A 930 22.30 19.94 -22.82
C LEU A 930 21.15 20.94 -23.06
N THR A 931 20.13 20.94 -22.22
CA THR A 931 18.95 21.80 -22.38
C THR A 931 19.30 23.30 -22.42
N PRO A 932 20.19 23.85 -21.55
CA PRO A 932 20.57 25.26 -21.65
C PRO A 932 21.21 25.64 -22.98
N ILE A 933 21.93 24.72 -23.60
CA ILE A 933 22.58 24.96 -24.92
C ILE A 933 21.53 24.93 -26.03
N TRP A 934 20.58 23.98 -25.99
CA TRP A 934 19.52 23.90 -27.00
C TRP A 934 18.55 25.06 -26.97
N LEU A 935 18.25 25.58 -25.79
CA LEU A 935 17.32 26.72 -25.64
C LEU A 935 17.96 28.06 -26.06
N ARG A 936 19.30 28.15 -26.03
CA ARG A 936 19.99 29.36 -26.56
C ARG A 936 20.05 29.45 -28.08
N GLY A 937 19.90 28.32 -28.74
CA GLY A 937 19.90 28.31 -30.23
C GLY A 937 18.55 28.70 -30.86
N ARG A 938 17.55 28.94 -30.02
CA ARG A 938 16.23 29.41 -30.42
C ARG A 938 15.97 30.81 -29.89
#